data_1b8f8829abe3699185b6128021312d3f
#
_entry.id   1b8f8829abe3699185b6128021312d3f
#
_cell.length_a   1.000
_cell.length_b   1.000
_cell.length_c   1.000
_cell.angle_alpha   90.00
_cell.angle_beta   90.00
_cell.angle_gamma   90.00
#
_symmetry.space_group_name_H-M   'P 1'
#
loop_
_entity.id
_entity.type
_entity.pdbx_description
1 polymer ?
#
loop_
_entity_poly.entity_id
_entity_poly.type
_entity_poly.pdbx_seq_one_letter_code
_entity_poly.pdbx_strand_id
1 'polypeptide(L)'
;VSYLEYFIPNNPEGITVRPRYITSWHLKSIVAPNQRRIDFEYVSVLQPNRYNYFTYFHSDIETNSMCITDPSKSTISRKGVGESKRYEMIDDIHIPIISQVNVDGNMAIKFLVSDRFRFYGDSDALSKCLIGIKYYHYDTEIRSVTFSYLDKKGYFFLQSLSDSEQGKHTFDYYMPDVLPNPLTFSTDHWGFWKGGDITQMNDSQLGSYCYNIEANRAVDTAYFNTALLQKVVYPTGGYSEIKYEPNVYNVYHRRDSLNFNYLSFKTGTKGIHAGGARVRSITNKDLSSILSVSTRTFEYRKPGSAVGSGILLLKPKYKIYDTRSWEEEGTPLFDGEKWYYFHLRNFSQNSLVCANNYGFNIETDEYFIGYSDVIERTGTGGYTHYHYSSWDDTPDKTDVTKNIIYKNNTSITDYLLCEKTQMYILNDMSRFRGKLLSKALYSSSDNKIEETIYEYNIENACSKYNVSMTSTEYGNTTYKIYMSSCLPVKESSIDSLGIRRAKFFSYNQQNQLVRLYELGSDSVYYGQINTYVTDFPSTSLSAIHKKLKNKNMISFPVSIIKTVRRGDLSTDLAIDALLSEFQEFNGVPLVAAIKRLETETPLEPNSQEFNAAMKVQEKYHNYDKFFNPIYLTQKGEKNVVYLWYDYGRYPIAEIQNATYDEVKAALGGIPPEAFSLQNSVSEVLLDGLRTNVNLKNAHITTYKYKPGVGIERITDPQGISTYYDYDSSNRLKEIYLIENGVKKIIESYEYNLVHQ
;
A
#
# COMPACT_ATOMS: atom_id res chain seq x y z
N VAL A 1 -0.67 11.46 18.21
CA VAL A 1 0.72 11.40 17.77
C VAL A 1 1.61 11.33 18.99
N SER A 2 2.44 10.30 19.16
CA SER A 2 3.18 10.21 20.42
C SER A 2 4.46 9.40 20.38
N TYR A 3 4.78 8.74 19.29
CA TYR A 3 6.08 8.10 19.12
C TYR A 3 6.78 8.75 17.94
N LEU A 4 8.04 9.09 18.14
CA LEU A 4 8.86 9.81 17.20
C LEU A 4 9.98 8.85 16.77
N GLU A 5 10.03 8.55 15.50
CA GLU A 5 11.20 7.99 14.88
C GLU A 5 12.17 9.13 14.60
N TYR A 6 13.39 9.04 15.08
CA TYR A 6 14.39 10.07 14.85
C TYR A 6 15.73 9.45 14.48
N PHE A 7 16.44 10.18 13.67
CA PHE A 7 17.70 9.81 13.09
C PHE A 7 18.83 10.53 13.81
N ILE A 8 19.87 9.80 14.20
CA ILE A 8 21.11 10.34 14.76
C ILE A 8 22.23 9.90 13.84
N PRO A 9 22.80 10.78 13.02
CA PRO A 9 24.01 10.44 12.28
C PRO A 9 25.19 10.37 13.24
N ASN A 10 25.82 9.21 13.31
CA ASN A 10 27.11 9.06 13.99
C ASN A 10 28.21 9.36 13.00
N ASN A 11 28.96 10.41 13.23
CA ASN A 11 30.12 10.74 12.42
C ASN A 11 31.43 10.48 13.22
N PRO A 12 32.25 9.49 12.84
CA PRO A 12 33.48 9.17 13.55
C PRO A 12 34.59 10.25 13.45
N GLU A 13 34.44 11.22 12.54
CA GLU A 13 35.46 12.26 12.34
C GLU A 13 35.10 13.64 12.93
N GLY A 14 34.12 13.74 13.81
CA GLY A 14 33.83 14.96 14.59
C GLY A 14 33.19 16.12 13.81
N ILE A 15 32.64 15.89 12.63
CA ILE A 15 32.02 16.93 11.81
C ILE A 15 30.52 16.88 11.97
N THR A 16 29.96 17.92 12.57
CA THR A 16 28.54 18.29 12.67
C THR A 16 27.55 17.14 12.88
N VAL A 17 27.22 16.87 14.13
CA VAL A 17 26.03 16.09 14.50
C VAL A 17 24.82 16.75 13.86
N ARG A 18 24.21 16.10 12.89
CA ARG A 18 22.93 16.56 12.35
C ARG A 18 21.89 16.49 13.47
N PRO A 19 21.03 17.51 13.62
CA PRO A 19 20.00 17.47 14.64
C PRO A 19 19.09 16.26 14.44
N ARG A 20 18.63 15.68 15.54
CA ARG A 20 17.59 14.64 15.49
C ARG A 20 16.37 15.19 14.79
N TYR A 21 15.83 14.46 13.85
CA TYR A 21 14.59 14.83 13.16
C TYR A 21 13.64 13.66 13.12
N ILE A 22 12.36 13.99 13.04
CA ILE A 22 11.28 13.02 13.01
C ILE A 22 11.12 12.58 11.56
N THR A 23 11.22 11.26 11.32
CA THR A 23 11.05 10.64 10.01
C THR A 23 9.63 10.09 9.82
N SER A 24 8.96 9.68 10.92
CA SER A 24 7.62 9.13 10.85
C SER A 24 6.78 9.44 12.10
N TRP A 25 5.46 9.32 11.93
CA TRP A 25 4.47 9.49 12.99
C TRP A 25 3.66 8.23 13.13
N HIS A 26 3.52 7.72 14.35
CA HIS A 26 2.79 6.49 14.63
C HIS A 26 1.46 6.78 15.33
N LEU A 27 0.43 6.01 14.95
CA LEU A 27 -0.92 6.18 15.48
C LEU A 27 -0.99 5.74 16.94
N LYS A 28 -1.37 6.64 17.86
CA LYS A 28 -1.49 6.35 19.30
C LYS A 28 -2.86 5.81 19.68
N SER A 29 -3.90 6.40 19.13
CA SER A 29 -5.27 5.99 19.48
C SER A 29 -6.27 6.35 18.39
N ILE A 30 -7.35 5.58 18.36
CA ILE A 30 -8.56 5.85 17.59
C ILE A 30 -9.70 5.98 18.61
N VAL A 31 -10.45 7.07 18.54
CA VAL A 31 -11.63 7.29 19.38
C VAL A 31 -12.85 7.37 18.46
N ALA A 32 -13.78 6.44 18.65
CA ALA A 32 -15.03 6.41 17.92
C ALA A 32 -16.03 7.46 18.43
N PRO A 33 -17.06 7.86 17.67
CA PRO A 33 -18.09 8.81 18.11
C PRO A 33 -18.81 8.42 19.42
N ASN A 34 -18.90 7.12 19.71
CA ASN A 34 -19.47 6.56 20.95
C ASN A 34 -18.46 6.49 22.12
N GLN A 35 -17.32 7.15 21.98
CA GLN A 35 -16.22 7.17 22.96
C GLN A 35 -15.50 5.82 23.15
N ARG A 36 -15.82 4.79 22.35
CA ARG A 36 -14.99 3.59 22.31
C ARG A 36 -13.61 3.93 21.80
N ARG A 37 -12.61 3.26 22.35
CA ARG A 37 -11.23 3.64 22.14
C ARG A 37 -10.36 2.42 21.81
N ILE A 38 -9.52 2.59 20.80
CA ILE A 38 -8.43 1.65 20.50
C ILE A 38 -7.13 2.40 20.79
N ASP A 39 -6.29 1.85 21.67
CA ASP A 39 -4.97 2.38 21.99
C ASP A 39 -3.88 1.46 21.46
N PHE A 40 -2.86 2.06 20.90
CA PHE A 40 -1.68 1.39 20.37
C PHE A 40 -0.49 1.70 21.31
N GLU A 41 0.13 0.67 21.85
CA GLU A 41 1.31 0.78 22.68
C GLU A 41 2.55 0.38 21.89
N TYR A 42 3.64 1.13 22.08
CA TYR A 42 4.88 0.93 21.36
C TYR A 42 6.07 0.83 22.33
N VAL A 43 7.03 0.01 21.92
CA VAL A 43 8.35 -0.05 22.56
C VAL A 43 9.34 0.59 21.58
N SER A 44 10.08 1.58 22.04
CA SER A 44 11.15 2.19 21.24
C SER A 44 12.36 1.27 21.21
N VAL A 45 12.83 0.94 20.02
CA VAL A 45 14.01 0.10 19.78
C VAL A 45 15.03 0.89 18.98
N LEU A 46 16.27 0.91 19.47
CA LEU A 46 17.39 1.44 18.71
C LEU A 46 17.75 0.43 17.62
N GLN A 47 17.71 0.86 16.37
CA GLN A 47 18.08 0.05 15.24
C GLN A 47 19.23 0.72 14.48
N PRO A 48 20.47 0.28 14.68
CA PRO A 48 21.59 0.82 13.93
C PRO A 48 21.52 0.34 12.47
N ASN A 49 21.69 1.29 11.56
CA ASN A 49 21.89 1.03 10.15
C ASN A 49 23.35 1.25 9.81
N ARG A 50 24.01 0.24 9.26
CA ARG A 50 25.38 0.35 8.77
C ARG A 50 25.38 0.23 7.25
N TYR A 51 26.11 1.09 6.60
CA TYR A 51 26.38 0.99 5.18
C TYR A 51 27.77 1.55 4.86
N ASN A 52 28.42 0.91 3.92
CA ASN A 52 29.69 1.35 3.40
C ASN A 52 29.43 2.16 2.13
N TYR A 53 30.08 3.31 2.06
CA TYR A 53 30.10 4.04 0.82
C TYR A 53 31.48 4.61 0.58
N PHE A 54 31.88 4.84 -0.66
CA PHE A 54 33.17 5.44 -0.97
C PHE A 54 33.02 6.40 -2.14
N THR A 55 33.96 7.35 -2.17
CA THR A 55 34.10 8.29 -3.26
C THR A 55 35.51 8.22 -3.80
N TYR A 56 35.67 8.42 -5.09
CA TYR A 56 36.91 8.59 -5.78
C TYR A 56 36.92 9.93 -6.50
N PHE A 57 37.79 10.83 -6.07
CA PHE A 57 37.99 12.13 -6.71
C PHE A 57 39.18 12.02 -7.65
N HIS A 58 39.03 12.46 -8.90
CA HIS A 58 40.10 12.56 -9.87
C HIS A 58 40.10 13.96 -10.49
N SER A 59 41.26 14.59 -10.51
CA SER A 59 41.48 15.91 -11.10
C SER A 59 42.54 15.83 -12.16
N ASP A 60 42.21 16.13 -13.40
CA ASP A 60 43.16 16.32 -14.49
C ASP A 60 43.30 17.81 -14.76
N ILE A 61 44.51 18.31 -14.64
CA ILE A 61 44.85 19.70 -14.90
C ILE A 61 45.77 19.72 -16.13
N GLU A 62 45.36 20.44 -17.17
CA GLU A 62 46.18 20.76 -18.31
C GLU A 62 46.52 22.24 -18.26
N THR A 63 47.81 22.53 -18.25
CA THR A 63 48.33 23.90 -18.33
C THR A 63 49.01 24.10 -19.66
N ASN A 64 48.49 25.01 -20.46
CA ASN A 64 49.12 25.46 -21.69
C ASN A 64 49.89 26.76 -21.39
N SER A 65 51.21 26.68 -21.26
CA SER A 65 52.08 27.79 -21.02
C SER A 65 52.58 28.36 -22.34
N MET A 66 52.02 29.48 -22.73
CA MET A 66 52.41 30.20 -23.95
C MET A 66 53.44 31.27 -23.63
N CYS A 67 54.64 31.12 -24.14
CA CYS A 67 55.65 32.18 -24.02
C CYS A 67 55.35 33.30 -25.02
N ILE A 68 55.02 34.48 -24.49
CA ILE A 68 54.63 35.64 -25.29
C ILE A 68 55.81 36.21 -26.11
N THR A 69 56.99 36.11 -25.51
CA THR A 69 58.22 36.67 -26.11
C THR A 69 58.98 35.68 -27.02
N ASP A 70 58.76 34.39 -26.89
CA ASP A 70 59.34 33.35 -27.72
C ASP A 70 58.39 32.09 -27.77
N PRO A 71 57.64 31.88 -28.85
CA PRO A 71 56.74 30.74 -28.99
C PRO A 71 57.42 29.37 -28.87
N SER A 72 58.72 29.26 -29.15
CA SER A 72 59.48 28.00 -29.02
C SER A 72 59.61 27.53 -27.56
N LYS A 73 59.44 28.42 -26.59
CA LYS A 73 59.45 28.15 -25.16
C LYS A 73 58.11 27.78 -24.59
N SER A 74 57.05 27.72 -25.42
CA SER A 74 55.72 27.33 -24.98
C SER A 74 55.68 25.83 -24.66
N THR A 75 55.01 25.47 -23.59
CA THR A 75 54.89 24.07 -23.13
C THR A 75 53.45 23.72 -22.75
N ILE A 76 53.11 22.45 -22.87
CA ILE A 76 51.89 21.90 -22.35
C ILE A 76 52.25 20.89 -21.27
N SER A 77 51.72 21.10 -20.09
CA SER A 77 51.90 20.18 -18.97
C SER A 77 50.54 19.59 -18.56
N ARG A 78 50.54 18.32 -18.17
CA ARG A 78 49.36 17.64 -17.66
C ARG A 78 49.68 17.01 -16.31
N LYS A 79 48.85 17.23 -15.35
CA LYS A 79 48.97 16.66 -14.01
C LYS A 79 47.64 16.03 -13.62
N GLY A 80 47.61 14.74 -13.36
CA GLY A 80 46.49 14.02 -12.77
C GLY A 80 46.73 13.78 -11.30
N VAL A 81 45.72 14.00 -10.48
CA VAL A 81 45.69 13.67 -9.05
C VAL A 81 44.42 12.87 -8.77
N GLY A 82 44.57 11.71 -8.16
CA GLY A 82 43.46 10.89 -7.70
C GLY A 82 43.49 10.71 -6.19
N GLU A 83 42.35 10.84 -5.54
CA GLU A 83 42.19 10.59 -4.11
C GLU A 83 40.96 9.73 -3.90
N SER A 84 41.07 8.66 -3.10
CA SER A 84 39.95 7.81 -2.70
C SER A 84 39.64 7.99 -1.23
N LYS A 85 38.37 8.08 -0.90
CA LYS A 85 37.88 8.13 0.48
C LYS A 85 36.83 7.07 0.70
N ARG A 86 36.99 6.32 1.77
CA ARG A 86 36.02 5.33 2.25
C ARG A 86 35.29 5.88 3.47
N TYR A 87 34.01 5.70 3.50
CA TYR A 87 33.19 6.06 4.64
C TYR A 87 32.40 4.84 5.07
N GLU A 88 32.43 4.55 6.36
CA GLU A 88 31.48 3.68 7.02
C GLU A 88 30.48 4.59 7.75
N MET A 89 29.22 4.50 7.38
CA MET A 89 28.18 5.30 8.00
C MET A 89 27.35 4.41 8.91
N ILE A 90 27.10 4.89 10.11
CA ILE A 90 26.24 4.25 11.09
C ILE A 90 25.13 5.25 11.42
N ASP A 91 23.91 4.87 11.11
CA ASP A 91 22.74 5.66 11.44
C ASP A 91 21.98 4.97 12.57
N ASP A 92 21.80 5.65 13.68
CA ASP A 92 20.99 5.17 14.78
C ASP A 92 19.55 5.62 14.59
N ILE A 93 18.66 4.66 14.29
CA ILE A 93 17.25 4.92 14.09
C ILE A 93 16.48 4.38 15.27
N HIS A 94 15.73 5.24 15.98
CA HIS A 94 14.79 4.81 17.00
C HIS A 94 13.46 4.48 16.34
N ILE A 95 13.14 3.18 16.26
CA ILE A 95 11.92 2.68 15.65
C ILE A 95 10.92 2.29 16.75
N PRO A 96 9.72 2.89 16.80
CA PRO A 96 8.65 2.43 17.67
C PRO A 96 8.05 1.14 17.10
N ILE A 97 8.24 0.03 17.81
CA ILE A 97 7.66 -1.27 17.48
C ILE A 97 6.38 -1.43 18.28
N ILE A 98 5.28 -1.76 17.62
CA ILE A 98 4.02 -2.05 18.30
C ILE A 98 4.17 -3.25 19.23
N SER A 99 3.77 -3.10 20.48
CA SER A 99 3.82 -4.13 21.51
C SER A 99 2.44 -4.65 21.88
N GLN A 100 1.43 -3.77 21.85
CA GLN A 100 0.09 -4.11 22.31
C GLN A 100 -0.97 -3.21 21.67
N VAL A 101 -2.16 -3.77 21.46
CA VAL A 101 -3.36 -3.03 21.10
C VAL A 101 -4.40 -3.28 22.19
N ASN A 102 -4.93 -2.20 22.75
CA ASN A 102 -6.00 -2.24 23.75
C ASN A 102 -7.30 -1.74 23.14
N VAL A 103 -8.41 -2.37 23.49
CA VAL A 103 -9.77 -1.94 23.12
C VAL A 103 -10.53 -1.63 24.40
N ASP A 104 -10.96 -0.39 24.56
CA ASP A 104 -11.67 0.11 25.76
C ASP A 104 -10.94 -0.21 27.07
N GLY A 105 -9.61 -0.13 27.04
CA GLY A 105 -8.74 -0.41 28.20
C GLY A 105 -8.38 -1.88 28.41
N ASN A 106 -8.96 -2.82 27.66
CA ASN A 106 -8.61 -4.24 27.75
C ASN A 106 -7.64 -4.62 26.63
N MET A 107 -6.66 -5.45 26.95
CA MET A 107 -5.72 -5.98 25.97
C MET A 107 -6.46 -6.87 24.95
N ALA A 108 -6.37 -6.51 23.68
CA ALA A 108 -6.96 -7.27 22.60
C ALA A 108 -5.91 -8.03 21.78
N ILE A 109 -4.74 -7.43 21.54
CA ILE A 109 -3.65 -8.04 20.79
C ILE A 109 -2.33 -7.77 21.50
N LYS A 110 -1.49 -8.80 21.60
CA LYS A 110 -0.11 -8.69 22.12
C LYS A 110 0.87 -9.17 21.05
N PHE A 111 1.89 -8.35 20.79
CA PHE A 111 2.98 -8.68 19.89
C PHE A 111 4.18 -9.17 20.70
N LEU A 112 4.65 -10.37 20.38
CA LEU A 112 5.80 -10.98 21.05
C LEU A 112 7.02 -10.74 20.19
N VAL A 113 8.05 -10.11 20.75
CA VAL A 113 9.29 -9.80 20.06
C VAL A 113 10.47 -10.45 20.79
N SER A 114 11.50 -10.80 20.02
CA SER A 114 12.77 -11.33 20.54
C SER A 114 13.92 -10.50 19.97
N ASP A 115 15.06 -10.54 20.68
CA ASP A 115 16.29 -9.96 20.18
C ASP A 115 16.89 -10.81 19.07
N ARG A 116 17.50 -10.14 18.11
CA ARG A 116 18.32 -10.77 17.06
C ARG A 116 19.52 -9.91 16.72
N PHE A 117 20.59 -10.54 16.28
CA PHE A 117 21.70 -9.81 15.66
C PHE A 117 21.33 -9.41 14.24
N ARG A 118 21.49 -8.12 13.92
CA ARG A 118 21.22 -7.60 12.59
C ARG A 118 22.43 -7.75 11.66
N PHE A 119 23.63 -7.62 12.23
CA PHE A 119 24.87 -7.74 11.49
C PHE A 119 25.70 -8.89 12.04
N TYR A 120 26.24 -9.68 11.15
CA TYR A 120 27.07 -10.80 11.51
C TYR A 120 28.38 -10.31 12.20
N GLY A 121 28.63 -10.82 13.40
CA GLY A 121 29.83 -10.52 14.18
C GLY A 121 29.79 -9.22 15.00
N ASP A 122 28.65 -8.53 15.05
CA ASP A 122 28.47 -7.32 15.84
C ASP A 122 27.58 -7.57 17.04
N SER A 123 28.17 -7.62 18.25
CA SER A 123 27.45 -7.86 19.50
C SER A 123 26.53 -6.70 19.91
N ASP A 124 26.80 -5.49 19.39
CA ASP A 124 26.11 -4.27 19.81
C ASP A 124 24.93 -3.90 18.87
N ALA A 125 24.85 -4.55 17.71
CA ALA A 125 23.80 -4.30 16.72
C ALA A 125 22.58 -5.21 16.93
N LEU A 126 22.01 -5.22 18.13
CA LEU A 126 20.77 -5.93 18.42
C LEU A 126 19.57 -5.23 17.78
N SER A 127 18.76 -6.01 17.08
CA SER A 127 17.47 -5.61 16.51
C SER A 127 16.37 -6.48 17.14
N LYS A 128 15.12 -6.15 16.87
CA LYS A 128 13.98 -6.98 17.31
C LYS A 128 13.36 -7.71 16.11
N CYS A 129 12.87 -8.91 16.35
CA CYS A 129 12.02 -9.64 15.41
C CYS A 129 10.72 -10.04 16.06
N LEU A 130 9.64 -10.07 15.29
CA LEU A 130 8.33 -10.51 15.72
C LEU A 130 8.32 -12.05 15.75
N ILE A 131 8.14 -12.65 16.92
CA ILE A 131 8.09 -14.11 17.08
C ILE A 131 6.68 -14.64 17.30
N GLY A 132 5.70 -13.78 17.59
CA GLY A 132 4.33 -14.20 17.75
C GLY A 132 3.35 -13.06 17.92
N ILE A 133 2.08 -13.38 17.70
CA ILE A 133 0.94 -12.48 17.94
C ILE A 133 -0.09 -13.30 18.73
N LYS A 134 -0.58 -12.75 19.83
CA LYS A 134 -1.63 -13.34 20.63
C LYS A 134 -2.85 -12.45 20.63
N TYR A 135 -4.01 -13.06 20.47
CA TYR A 135 -5.31 -12.39 20.49
C TYR A 135 -6.05 -12.78 21.76
N TYR A 136 -6.66 -11.79 22.40
CA TYR A 136 -7.34 -11.96 23.66
C TYR A 136 -8.79 -11.49 23.61
N HIS A 137 -9.64 -12.23 24.29
CA HIS A 137 -10.95 -11.76 24.71
C HIS A 137 -10.90 -11.59 26.22
N TYR A 138 -10.78 -10.35 26.69
CA TYR A 138 -10.35 -10.01 28.06
C TYR A 138 -9.02 -10.68 28.37
N ASP A 139 -8.96 -11.48 29.44
CA ASP A 139 -7.74 -12.17 29.88
C ASP A 139 -7.56 -13.56 29.24
N THR A 140 -8.50 -13.99 28.39
CA THR A 140 -8.47 -15.30 27.76
C THR A 140 -7.84 -15.21 26.38
N GLU A 141 -6.76 -15.95 26.16
CA GLU A 141 -6.17 -16.11 24.82
C GLU A 141 -7.14 -16.93 23.94
N ILE A 142 -7.55 -16.34 22.81
CA ILE A 142 -8.50 -16.98 21.87
C ILE A 142 -7.80 -17.48 20.62
N ARG A 143 -6.67 -16.87 20.23
CA ARG A 143 -5.89 -17.26 19.05
C ARG A 143 -4.45 -16.85 19.23
N SER A 144 -3.53 -17.63 18.66
CA SER A 144 -2.11 -17.27 18.57
C SER A 144 -1.52 -17.59 17.20
N VAL A 145 -0.57 -16.75 16.81
CA VAL A 145 0.24 -16.95 15.61
C VAL A 145 1.70 -16.91 16.05
N THR A 146 2.48 -17.91 15.64
CA THR A 146 3.93 -17.96 15.92
C THR A 146 4.71 -17.94 14.63
N PHE A 147 5.88 -17.28 14.67
CA PHE A 147 6.78 -17.16 13.53
C PHE A 147 8.11 -17.83 13.83
N SER A 148 8.64 -18.57 12.88
CA SER A 148 10.02 -19.04 12.91
C SER A 148 10.79 -18.48 11.72
N TYR A 149 12.09 -18.30 11.92
CA TYR A 149 12.94 -17.64 10.97
C TYR A 149 14.20 -18.46 10.70
N LEU A 150 14.70 -18.32 9.48
CA LEU A 150 16.00 -18.78 9.06
C LEU A 150 16.95 -17.59 9.03
N ASP A 151 17.99 -17.60 9.86
CA ASP A 151 19.06 -16.60 9.84
C ASP A 151 20.24 -17.12 9.03
N LYS A 152 20.66 -16.34 8.03
CA LYS A 152 21.80 -16.63 7.15
C LYS A 152 22.68 -15.40 7.06
N LYS A 153 23.75 -15.37 7.83
CA LYS A 153 24.74 -14.27 7.85
C LYS A 153 24.11 -12.87 8.10
N GLY A 154 23.06 -12.80 8.93
CA GLY A 154 22.34 -11.55 9.19
C GLY A 154 21.16 -11.28 8.25
N TYR A 155 21.00 -12.02 7.17
CA TYR A 155 19.75 -12.05 6.39
C TYR A 155 18.71 -12.92 7.08
N PHE A 156 17.48 -12.44 7.11
CA PHE A 156 16.45 -12.98 7.95
C PHE A 156 15.20 -13.35 7.14
N PHE A 157 14.93 -14.66 7.04
CA PHE A 157 13.86 -15.20 6.21
C PHE A 157 12.77 -15.79 7.07
N LEU A 158 11.51 -15.49 6.80
CA LEU A 158 10.39 -16.16 7.42
C LEU A 158 10.35 -17.63 6.96
N GLN A 159 10.64 -18.56 7.87
CA GLN A 159 10.67 -19.98 7.57
C GLN A 159 9.29 -20.63 7.76
N SER A 160 8.56 -20.23 8.80
CA SER A 160 7.20 -20.71 9.00
C SER A 160 6.34 -19.72 9.77
N LEU A 161 5.03 -19.84 9.54
CA LEU A 161 3.97 -19.20 10.28
C LEU A 161 3.03 -20.30 10.76
N SER A 162 2.85 -20.44 12.07
CA SER A 162 1.90 -21.38 12.66
C SER A 162 0.78 -20.61 13.35
N ASP A 163 -0.43 -20.80 12.85
CA ASP A 163 -1.67 -20.20 13.36
C ASP A 163 -2.46 -21.26 14.10
N SER A 164 -2.89 -20.98 15.34
CA SER A 164 -3.64 -21.94 16.16
C SER A 164 -4.96 -22.36 15.52
N GLU A 165 -5.52 -21.55 14.61
CA GLU A 165 -6.80 -21.82 13.93
C GLU A 165 -6.63 -22.34 12.51
N GLN A 166 -5.65 -21.82 11.77
CA GLN A 166 -5.50 -22.09 10.35
C GLN A 166 -4.39 -23.11 10.02
N GLY A 167 -3.56 -23.47 11.01
CA GLY A 167 -2.45 -24.38 10.83
C GLY A 167 -1.16 -23.70 10.40
N LYS A 168 -0.23 -24.49 9.83
CA LYS A 168 1.14 -24.06 9.56
C LYS A 168 1.39 -23.82 8.08
N HIS A 169 1.98 -22.64 7.75
CA HIS A 169 2.57 -22.37 6.46
C HIS A 169 4.10 -22.47 6.56
N THR A 170 4.76 -23.00 5.54
CA THR A 170 6.23 -22.99 5.44
C THR A 170 6.69 -22.33 4.15
N PHE A 171 7.88 -21.72 4.19
CA PHE A 171 8.42 -20.91 3.13
C PHE A 171 9.84 -21.38 2.79
N ASP A 172 10.08 -21.69 1.52
CA ASP A 172 11.40 -22.04 1.00
C ASP A 172 11.91 -20.93 0.07
N TYR A 173 13.23 -20.74 0.04
CA TYR A 173 13.88 -19.66 -0.70
C TYR A 173 14.97 -20.22 -1.63
N TYR A 174 15.20 -19.55 -2.75
CA TYR A 174 16.27 -19.91 -3.66
C TYR A 174 17.65 -19.62 -3.04
N MET A 175 18.46 -20.66 -2.85
CA MET A 175 19.88 -20.56 -2.47
C MET A 175 20.19 -19.51 -1.35
N PRO A 176 19.50 -19.51 -0.21
CA PRO A 176 19.75 -18.50 0.83
C PRO A 176 21.13 -18.64 1.48
N ASP A 177 21.75 -19.81 1.36
CA ASP A 177 23.08 -20.13 1.96
C ASP A 177 24.25 -19.46 1.22
N VAL A 178 24.08 -19.08 -0.05
CA VAL A 178 25.16 -18.47 -0.85
C VAL A 178 25.27 -16.97 -0.68
N LEU A 179 24.34 -16.34 0.05
CA LEU A 179 24.37 -14.91 0.25
C LEU A 179 25.69 -14.42 0.83
N PRO A 180 26.18 -13.24 0.39
CA PRO A 180 27.42 -12.64 0.85
C PRO A 180 27.24 -12.00 2.24
N ASN A 181 28.28 -11.33 2.73
CA ASN A 181 28.14 -10.39 3.83
C ASN A 181 27.17 -9.25 3.42
N PRO A 182 26.24 -8.80 4.29
CA PRO A 182 25.32 -7.69 4.00
C PRO A 182 26.00 -6.37 3.59
N LEU A 183 27.25 -6.17 3.96
CA LEU A 183 28.06 -4.99 3.63
C LEU A 183 28.89 -5.15 2.36
N THR A 184 28.64 -6.16 1.54
CA THR A 184 29.38 -6.42 0.30
C THR A 184 29.20 -5.30 -0.73
N PHE A 185 30.27 -4.96 -1.45
CA PHE A 185 30.25 -4.12 -2.64
C PHE A 185 29.92 -4.89 -3.93
N SER A 186 29.81 -6.22 -3.86
CA SER A 186 29.51 -7.09 -5.01
C SER A 186 28.04 -7.02 -5.40
N THR A 187 27.57 -5.81 -5.69
CA THR A 187 26.19 -5.53 -6.12
C THR A 187 26.18 -4.95 -7.53
N ASP A 188 25.08 -5.17 -8.24
CA ASP A 188 24.84 -4.56 -9.54
C ASP A 188 24.44 -3.07 -9.43
N HIS A 189 24.06 -2.47 -10.55
CA HIS A 189 23.65 -1.07 -10.61
C HIS A 189 22.49 -0.70 -9.67
N TRP A 190 21.62 -1.63 -9.33
CA TRP A 190 20.43 -1.41 -8.51
C TRP A 190 20.54 -2.00 -7.11
N GLY A 191 21.75 -2.47 -6.74
CA GLY A 191 22.02 -2.99 -5.41
C GLY A 191 21.74 -4.48 -5.23
N PHE A 192 21.35 -5.21 -6.26
CA PHE A 192 21.19 -6.67 -6.19
C PHE A 192 22.54 -7.36 -6.22
N TRP A 193 22.67 -8.40 -5.41
CA TRP A 193 23.90 -9.19 -5.37
C TRP A 193 24.15 -9.90 -6.70
N LYS A 194 25.38 -9.85 -7.19
CA LYS A 194 25.81 -10.37 -8.48
C LYS A 194 26.88 -11.48 -8.38
N GLY A 195 27.03 -12.09 -7.22
CA GLY A 195 28.06 -13.06 -6.94
C GLY A 195 29.34 -12.45 -6.35
N GLY A 196 30.10 -13.26 -5.63
CA GLY A 196 31.28 -12.83 -4.89
C GLY A 196 30.97 -12.10 -3.58
N ASP A 197 32.01 -11.82 -2.81
CA ASP A 197 31.89 -11.09 -1.54
C ASP A 197 33.10 -10.17 -1.37
N ILE A 198 32.91 -8.88 -1.68
CA ILE A 198 33.94 -7.86 -1.56
C ILE A 198 33.51 -6.89 -0.47
N THR A 199 34.05 -7.05 0.73
CA THR A 199 33.74 -6.19 1.88
C THR A 199 34.82 -5.14 2.15
N GLN A 200 36.03 -5.34 1.61
CA GLN A 200 37.16 -4.44 1.77
C GLN A 200 37.92 -4.28 0.45
N MET A 201 38.40 -3.07 0.21
CA MET A 201 39.31 -2.72 -0.89
C MET A 201 40.36 -1.77 -0.37
N ASN A 202 41.63 -1.98 -0.78
CA ASN A 202 42.65 -0.95 -0.58
C ASN A 202 42.47 0.19 -1.58
N ASP A 203 43.21 1.30 -1.42
CA ASP A 203 43.03 2.49 -2.25
C ASP A 203 43.27 2.24 -3.74
N SER A 204 44.26 1.43 -4.09
CA SER A 204 44.52 1.06 -5.50
C SER A 204 43.38 0.24 -6.10
N GLN A 205 42.84 -0.72 -5.35
CA GLN A 205 41.67 -1.52 -5.76
C GLN A 205 40.44 -0.64 -5.88
N LEU A 206 40.25 0.29 -4.95
CA LEU A 206 39.13 1.23 -4.94
C LEU A 206 39.19 2.17 -6.16
N GLY A 207 40.36 2.73 -6.46
CA GLY A 207 40.54 3.56 -7.64
C GLY A 207 40.22 2.80 -8.94
N SER A 208 40.73 1.58 -9.07
CA SER A 208 40.42 0.71 -10.23
C SER A 208 38.94 0.35 -10.31
N TYR A 209 38.30 0.07 -9.18
CA TYR A 209 36.87 -0.21 -9.13
C TYR A 209 36.04 0.98 -9.58
N CYS A 210 36.37 2.19 -9.09
CA CYS A 210 35.66 3.41 -9.46
C CYS A 210 35.89 3.79 -10.92
N TYR A 211 37.11 3.59 -11.45
CA TYR A 211 37.39 3.85 -12.86
C TYR A 211 36.50 3.03 -13.78
N ASN A 212 36.29 1.77 -13.45
CA ASN A 212 35.45 0.81 -14.21
C ASN A 212 34.07 0.56 -13.59
N ILE A 213 33.50 1.52 -12.87
CA ILE A 213 32.32 1.29 -12.03
C ILE A 213 31.10 0.74 -12.81
N GLU A 214 30.90 1.19 -14.04
CA GLU A 214 29.80 0.69 -14.88
C GLU A 214 29.96 -0.81 -15.20
N ALA A 215 31.14 -1.25 -15.54
CA ALA A 215 31.43 -2.67 -15.77
C ALA A 215 31.42 -3.48 -14.47
N ASN A 216 31.99 -2.92 -13.41
CA ASN A 216 32.02 -3.57 -12.10
C ASN A 216 30.66 -3.73 -11.46
N ARG A 217 29.68 -2.93 -11.84
CA ARG A 217 28.27 -3.02 -11.39
C ARG A 217 27.33 -3.54 -12.47
N ALA A 218 27.82 -4.09 -13.55
CA ALA A 218 26.98 -4.75 -14.54
C ALA A 218 26.21 -5.92 -13.93
N VAL A 219 24.99 -6.16 -14.42
CA VAL A 219 24.11 -7.25 -13.97
C VAL A 219 24.76 -8.60 -14.29
N ASP A 220 24.72 -9.52 -13.31
CA ASP A 220 25.02 -10.93 -13.51
C ASP A 220 23.74 -11.73 -13.34
N THR A 221 23.30 -12.38 -14.43
CA THR A 221 22.08 -13.15 -14.44
C THR A 221 22.20 -14.54 -13.82
N ALA A 222 23.36 -14.93 -13.29
CA ALA A 222 23.55 -16.19 -12.59
C ALA A 222 22.90 -16.19 -11.19
N TYR A 223 22.76 -14.99 -10.60
CA TYR A 223 22.33 -14.83 -9.20
C TYR A 223 21.01 -14.06 -9.05
N PHE A 224 20.29 -13.80 -10.15
CA PHE A 224 19.11 -12.93 -10.17
C PHE A 224 17.98 -13.37 -9.23
N ASN A 225 17.86 -14.66 -8.91
CA ASN A 225 16.80 -15.23 -8.07
C ASN A 225 17.27 -15.60 -6.65
N THR A 226 18.54 -15.33 -6.30
CA THR A 226 19.06 -15.67 -4.97
C THR A 226 18.23 -15.02 -3.88
N ALA A 227 17.87 -15.82 -2.86
CA ALA A 227 17.06 -15.42 -1.71
C ALA A 227 15.60 -15.02 -2.02
N LEU A 228 15.12 -15.16 -3.25
CA LEU A 228 13.70 -14.98 -3.55
C LEU A 228 12.88 -16.17 -3.06
N LEU A 229 11.60 -15.92 -2.74
CA LEU A 229 10.66 -16.95 -2.31
C LEU A 229 10.45 -17.98 -3.41
N GLN A 230 10.76 -19.24 -3.14
CA GLN A 230 10.66 -20.33 -4.10
C GLN A 230 9.35 -21.10 -3.96
N LYS A 231 8.92 -21.35 -2.71
CA LYS A 231 7.80 -22.24 -2.44
C LYS A 231 7.06 -21.81 -1.17
N VAL A 232 5.75 -21.93 -1.20
CA VAL A 232 4.87 -21.79 -0.05
C VAL A 232 4.10 -23.08 0.13
N VAL A 233 4.22 -23.73 1.27
CA VAL A 233 3.41 -24.90 1.65
C VAL A 233 2.27 -24.42 2.54
N TYR A 234 1.07 -24.86 2.21
CA TYR A 234 -0.15 -24.51 2.93
C TYR A 234 -0.50 -25.55 4.00
N PRO A 235 -1.29 -25.19 5.01
CA PRO A 235 -1.74 -26.13 6.04
C PRO A 235 -2.45 -27.37 5.51
N THR A 236 -3.09 -27.24 4.35
CA THR A 236 -3.76 -28.36 3.65
C THR A 236 -2.79 -29.32 2.96
N GLY A 237 -1.47 -29.05 3.00
CA GLY A 237 -0.43 -29.84 2.36
C GLY A 237 -0.16 -29.50 0.91
N GLY A 238 -1.07 -28.80 0.23
CA GLY A 238 -0.80 -28.26 -1.10
C GLY A 238 0.28 -27.18 -1.03
N TYR A 239 0.90 -26.87 -2.17
CA TYR A 239 1.94 -25.86 -2.24
C TYR A 239 1.97 -25.12 -3.57
N SER A 240 2.50 -23.88 -3.52
CA SER A 240 2.77 -23.05 -4.69
C SER A 240 4.27 -22.93 -4.92
N GLU A 241 4.73 -23.25 -6.13
CA GLU A 241 6.09 -23.00 -6.59
C GLU A 241 6.12 -21.76 -7.48
N ILE A 242 7.06 -20.86 -7.21
CA ILE A 242 7.27 -19.62 -7.96
C ILE A 242 8.57 -19.74 -8.74
N LYS A 243 8.53 -19.55 -10.05
CA LYS A 243 9.71 -19.45 -10.90
C LYS A 243 9.87 -18.04 -11.40
N TYR A 244 11.10 -17.58 -11.43
CA TYR A 244 11.48 -16.24 -11.84
C TYR A 244 12.31 -16.25 -13.13
N GLU A 245 12.41 -15.09 -13.73
CA GLU A 245 13.36 -14.78 -14.80
C GLU A 245 13.99 -13.41 -14.54
N PRO A 246 15.19 -13.10 -15.08
CA PRO A 246 15.80 -11.79 -14.91
C PRO A 246 14.90 -10.68 -15.43
N ASN A 247 14.95 -9.51 -14.80
CA ASN A 247 14.33 -8.32 -15.36
C ASN A 247 14.97 -7.93 -16.69
N VAL A 248 14.13 -7.52 -17.66
CA VAL A 248 14.57 -7.07 -18.99
C VAL A 248 13.81 -5.80 -19.35
N TYR A 249 14.51 -4.78 -19.82
CA TYR A 249 13.89 -3.58 -20.36
C TYR A 249 14.20 -3.41 -21.85
N ASN A 250 13.21 -2.89 -22.58
CA ASN A 250 13.30 -2.60 -23.98
C ASN A 250 13.22 -1.10 -24.27
N VAL A 251 12.83 -0.33 -23.27
CA VAL A 251 12.80 1.13 -23.28
C VAL A 251 13.52 1.64 -22.04
N TYR A 252 14.29 2.70 -22.16
CA TYR A 252 14.80 3.45 -21.02
C TYR A 252 14.67 4.93 -21.26
N HIS A 253 14.55 5.67 -20.16
CA HIS A 253 14.43 7.12 -20.19
C HIS A 253 15.78 7.77 -19.85
N ARG A 254 15.99 8.92 -20.44
CA ARG A 254 17.12 9.81 -20.17
C ARG A 254 16.62 11.24 -20.13
N ARG A 255 17.10 12.04 -19.22
CA ARG A 255 16.81 13.48 -19.24
C ARG A 255 17.58 14.19 -20.33
N ASP A 256 16.87 15.09 -21.01
CA ASP A 256 17.50 16.07 -21.90
C ASP A 256 18.24 17.11 -21.05
N SER A 257 19.49 17.41 -21.40
CA SER A 257 20.33 18.38 -20.71
C SER A 257 19.87 19.83 -20.92
N LEU A 258 19.04 20.10 -21.92
CA LEU A 258 18.63 21.47 -22.26
C LEU A 258 17.30 21.86 -21.64
N ASN A 259 16.31 20.98 -21.71
CA ASN A 259 14.92 21.26 -21.28
C ASN A 259 14.42 20.36 -20.17
N PHE A 260 15.24 19.43 -19.67
CA PHE A 260 14.97 18.49 -18.60
C PHE A 260 13.80 17.52 -18.84
N ASN A 261 13.25 17.47 -20.06
CA ASN A 261 12.24 16.50 -20.44
C ASN A 261 12.85 15.09 -20.51
N TYR A 262 12.02 14.09 -20.27
CA TYR A 262 12.42 12.71 -20.50
C TYR A 262 12.42 12.38 -22.01
N LEU A 263 13.52 11.82 -22.46
CA LEU A 263 13.67 11.23 -23.79
C LEU A 263 13.64 9.71 -23.65
N SER A 264 12.78 9.05 -24.42
CA SER A 264 12.66 7.59 -24.46
C SER A 264 13.58 7.00 -25.52
N PHE A 265 14.36 6.01 -25.14
CA PHE A 265 15.28 5.29 -26.01
C PHE A 265 14.91 3.81 -26.07
N LYS A 266 14.85 3.25 -27.27
CA LYS A 266 14.58 1.83 -27.50
C LYS A 266 15.89 1.02 -27.54
N THR A 267 15.83 -0.17 -26.96
CA THR A 267 16.92 -1.14 -27.01
C THR A 267 16.69 -2.20 -28.05
N GLY A 268 17.04 -2.83 -28.80
CA GLY A 268 16.64 -3.87 -29.77
C GLY A 268 15.62 -4.88 -29.20
N THR A 269 15.24 -5.84 -30.01
CA THR A 269 14.21 -6.83 -29.68
C THR A 269 14.54 -7.71 -28.46
N LYS A 270 15.83 -8.01 -28.23
CA LYS A 270 16.26 -8.82 -27.08
C LYS A 270 16.16 -8.09 -25.73
N GLY A 271 16.13 -6.76 -25.75
CA GLY A 271 16.21 -5.94 -24.55
C GLY A 271 17.56 -6.02 -23.85
N ILE A 272 17.64 -5.40 -22.67
CA ILE A 272 18.83 -5.38 -21.80
C ILE A 272 18.42 -5.84 -20.41
N HIS A 273 19.26 -6.64 -19.75
CA HIS A 273 19.01 -7.10 -18.41
C HIS A 273 19.15 -5.94 -17.41
N ALA A 274 18.20 -5.87 -16.46
CA ALA A 274 18.24 -5.03 -15.27
C ALA A 274 18.43 -5.92 -14.04
N GLY A 275 18.77 -5.31 -12.89
CA GLY A 275 18.90 -6.03 -11.62
C GLY A 275 17.58 -6.64 -11.15
N GLY A 276 17.68 -7.65 -10.27
CA GLY A 276 16.54 -8.35 -9.70
C GLY A 276 15.82 -9.26 -10.70
N ALA A 277 14.59 -9.64 -10.34
CA ALA A 277 13.82 -10.65 -11.06
C ALA A 277 12.34 -10.27 -11.20
N ARG A 278 11.67 -10.91 -12.17
CA ARG A 278 10.22 -10.89 -12.33
C ARG A 278 9.68 -12.33 -12.35
N VAL A 279 8.41 -12.49 -12.02
CA VAL A 279 7.78 -13.82 -11.95
C VAL A 279 7.57 -14.34 -13.38
N ARG A 280 8.10 -15.55 -13.66
CA ARG A 280 7.87 -16.27 -14.90
C ARG A 280 6.64 -17.18 -14.81
N SER A 281 6.50 -17.92 -13.71
CA SER A 281 5.34 -18.78 -13.50
C SER A 281 5.07 -19.05 -12.03
N ILE A 282 3.80 -19.34 -11.72
CA ILE A 282 3.33 -19.82 -10.44
C ILE A 282 2.59 -21.13 -10.69
N THR A 283 3.04 -22.22 -10.05
CA THR A 283 2.45 -23.55 -10.19
C THR A 283 1.91 -24.00 -8.84
N ASN A 284 0.61 -24.25 -8.78
CA ASN A 284 -0.02 -24.86 -7.61
C ASN A 284 -0.04 -26.37 -7.75
N LYS A 285 0.33 -27.07 -6.68
CA LYS A 285 0.38 -28.52 -6.62
C LYS A 285 -0.36 -29.03 -5.38
N ASP A 286 -0.95 -30.18 -5.50
CA ASP A 286 -1.51 -30.92 -4.38
C ASP A 286 -0.47 -31.91 -3.86
N LEU A 287 -0.45 -32.15 -2.54
CA LEU A 287 0.46 -33.11 -1.92
C LEU A 287 0.17 -34.54 -2.38
N SER A 288 -1.10 -34.87 -2.62
CA SER A 288 -1.58 -36.18 -3.03
C SER A 288 -1.38 -36.48 -4.52
N SER A 289 -1.02 -35.49 -5.33
CA SER A 289 -0.91 -35.59 -6.77
C SER A 289 0.46 -35.14 -7.27
N ILE A 290 1.13 -35.98 -8.06
CA ILE A 290 2.35 -35.61 -8.78
C ILE A 290 2.03 -34.56 -9.87
N LEU A 291 0.75 -34.42 -10.25
CA LEU A 291 0.29 -33.53 -11.29
C LEU A 291 0.07 -32.12 -10.71
N SER A 292 0.45 -31.11 -11.48
CA SER A 292 0.12 -29.71 -11.17
C SER A 292 -1.39 -29.49 -11.26
N VAL A 293 -1.98 -28.89 -10.22
CA VAL A 293 -3.41 -28.53 -10.22
C VAL A 293 -3.66 -27.34 -11.15
N SER A 294 -2.78 -26.34 -11.11
CA SER A 294 -2.84 -25.21 -12.01
C SER A 294 -1.46 -24.58 -12.20
N THR A 295 -1.21 -24.05 -13.39
CA THR A 295 0.00 -23.27 -13.69
C THR A 295 -0.41 -21.98 -14.37
N ARG A 296 0.08 -20.86 -13.84
CA ARG A 296 -0.02 -19.53 -14.43
C ARG A 296 1.37 -19.15 -14.94
N THR A 297 1.47 -18.73 -16.20
CA THR A 297 2.72 -18.23 -16.80
C THR A 297 2.55 -16.79 -17.23
N PHE A 298 3.61 -16.01 -17.13
CA PHE A 298 3.60 -14.58 -17.42
C PHE A 298 4.61 -14.26 -18.52
N GLU A 299 4.15 -13.49 -19.53
CA GLU A 299 4.97 -12.94 -20.58
C GLU A 299 4.84 -11.42 -20.56
N TYR A 300 5.97 -10.72 -20.59
CA TYR A 300 6.00 -9.26 -20.41
C TYR A 300 6.16 -8.57 -21.76
N ARG A 301 5.11 -8.60 -22.56
CA ARG A 301 5.05 -8.04 -23.92
C ARG A 301 3.60 -7.84 -24.38
N LYS A 302 3.41 -7.08 -25.43
CA LYS A 302 2.11 -7.00 -26.13
C LYS A 302 1.81 -8.29 -26.90
N PRO A 303 0.54 -8.68 -27.05
CA PRO A 303 0.16 -9.77 -27.93
C PRO A 303 0.70 -9.56 -29.35
N GLY A 304 1.24 -10.62 -29.97
CA GLY A 304 1.84 -10.56 -31.31
C GLY A 304 3.19 -9.84 -31.40
N SER A 305 3.70 -9.23 -30.33
CA SER A 305 5.01 -8.57 -30.32
C SER A 305 6.12 -9.49 -29.86
N ALA A 306 7.26 -9.44 -30.55
CA ALA A 306 8.50 -10.05 -30.09
C ALA A 306 9.30 -9.15 -29.11
N VAL A 307 8.91 -7.88 -29.00
CA VAL A 307 9.58 -6.89 -28.16
C VAL A 307 8.94 -6.88 -26.77
N GLY A 308 9.76 -6.94 -25.72
CA GLY A 308 9.30 -6.85 -24.33
C GLY A 308 8.74 -5.46 -24.00
N SER A 309 7.91 -5.41 -22.95
CA SER A 309 7.25 -4.19 -22.45
C SER A 309 7.97 -3.53 -21.27
N GLY A 310 9.19 -4.00 -20.95
CA GLY A 310 9.94 -3.46 -19.83
C GLY A 310 10.45 -2.05 -20.11
N ILE A 311 10.24 -1.16 -19.15
CA ILE A 311 10.63 0.24 -19.19
C ILE A 311 11.51 0.54 -17.99
N LEU A 312 12.74 0.99 -18.21
CA LEU A 312 13.67 1.45 -17.20
C LEU A 312 13.54 2.96 -17.03
N LEU A 313 13.31 3.44 -15.84
CA LEU A 313 13.12 4.86 -15.57
C LEU A 313 14.37 5.67 -15.92
N LEU A 314 15.50 5.32 -15.30
CA LEU A 314 16.79 6.00 -15.55
C LEU A 314 17.94 4.99 -15.45
N LYS A 315 18.97 5.21 -16.24
CA LYS A 315 20.26 4.51 -16.04
C LYS A 315 20.99 5.10 -14.85
N PRO A 316 21.65 4.26 -14.05
CA PRO A 316 22.48 4.73 -12.95
C PRO A 316 23.57 5.71 -13.41
N LYS A 317 23.82 6.73 -12.59
CA LYS A 317 24.92 7.67 -12.76
C LYS A 317 25.85 7.60 -11.56
N TYR A 318 27.12 7.46 -11.81
CA TYR A 318 28.15 7.35 -10.78
C TYR A 318 29.15 8.48 -10.79
N LYS A 319 29.24 9.24 -11.88
CA LYS A 319 30.26 10.24 -12.13
C LYS A 319 29.65 11.62 -12.26
N ILE A 320 30.24 12.56 -11.56
CA ILE A 320 30.00 14.00 -11.68
C ILE A 320 31.27 14.62 -12.28
N TYR A 321 31.11 15.47 -13.27
CA TYR A 321 32.23 16.20 -13.89
C TYR A 321 32.06 17.69 -13.63
N ASP A 322 33.19 18.31 -13.23
CA ASP A 322 33.35 19.75 -13.15
C ASP A 322 34.54 20.16 -14.04
N THR A 323 34.30 21.06 -14.96
CA THR A 323 35.29 21.52 -15.90
C THR A 323 35.49 23.02 -15.71
N ARG A 324 36.72 23.45 -15.47
CA ARG A 324 37.07 24.85 -15.27
C ARG A 324 38.22 25.24 -16.21
N SER A 325 38.15 26.48 -16.67
CA SER A 325 39.25 27.09 -17.38
C SER A 325 39.55 28.47 -16.80
N TRP A 326 40.78 28.78 -16.62
CA TRP A 326 41.20 30.09 -16.15
C TRP A 326 42.55 30.48 -16.81
N GLU A 327 42.80 31.76 -16.84
CA GLU A 327 44.02 32.31 -17.37
C GLU A 327 44.78 33.06 -16.25
N GLU A 328 46.10 32.93 -16.25
CA GLU A 328 46.99 33.63 -15.30
C GLU A 328 48.31 33.98 -15.95
N GLU A 329 48.99 34.95 -15.37
CA GLU A 329 50.34 35.28 -15.82
C GLU A 329 51.35 34.30 -15.19
N GLY A 330 52.13 33.66 -15.99
CA GLY A 330 53.21 32.77 -15.54
C GLY A 330 54.40 33.55 -15.01
N THR A 331 55.18 32.90 -14.16
CA THR A 331 56.39 33.49 -13.61
C THR A 331 57.39 33.78 -14.76
N PRO A 332 57.85 35.03 -14.91
CA PRO A 332 58.83 35.35 -15.91
C PRO A 332 60.14 34.57 -15.66
N LEU A 333 60.77 34.09 -16.74
CA LEU A 333 62.03 33.36 -16.69
C LEU A 333 63.13 34.21 -17.32
N PHE A 334 64.26 34.39 -16.60
CA PHE A 334 65.49 35.02 -17.11
C PHE A 334 66.49 33.93 -17.40
N ASP A 335 66.95 33.84 -18.64
CA ASP A 335 67.94 32.82 -19.05
C ASP A 335 69.43 33.28 -18.98
N GLY A 336 69.69 34.48 -18.40
CA GLY A 336 70.99 35.12 -18.32
C GLY A 336 71.16 36.23 -19.36
N GLU A 337 70.38 36.30 -20.39
CA GLU A 337 70.43 37.32 -21.45
C GLU A 337 69.06 38.02 -21.65
N LYS A 338 67.96 37.30 -21.56
CA LYS A 338 66.60 37.80 -21.87
C LYS A 338 65.54 37.32 -20.87
N TRP A 339 64.51 38.12 -20.70
CA TRP A 339 63.30 37.78 -19.96
C TRP A 339 62.26 37.16 -20.89
N TYR A 340 61.71 36.00 -20.49
CA TYR A 340 60.60 35.31 -21.13
C TYR A 340 59.36 35.50 -20.31
N TYR A 341 58.29 35.98 -20.89
CA TYR A 341 56.99 36.19 -20.24
C TYR A 341 56.01 35.13 -20.72
N PHE A 342 55.29 34.52 -19.80
CA PHE A 342 54.39 33.43 -20.06
C PHE A 342 52.96 33.84 -19.73
N HIS A 343 52.03 33.41 -20.62
CA HIS A 343 50.60 33.44 -20.38
C HIS A 343 50.12 31.97 -20.22
N LEU A 344 49.53 31.66 -19.04
CA LEU A 344 49.11 30.31 -18.70
C LEU A 344 47.59 30.20 -18.94
N ARG A 345 47.22 29.25 -19.78
CA ARG A 345 45.82 28.82 -19.90
C ARG A 345 45.68 27.46 -19.22
N ASN A 346 44.96 27.45 -18.15
CA ASN A 346 44.69 26.25 -17.36
C ASN A 346 43.31 25.70 -17.69
N PHE A 347 43.24 24.41 -17.83
CA PHE A 347 42.00 23.68 -17.98
C PHE A 347 42.01 22.55 -16.96
N SER A 348 41.01 22.47 -16.11
CA SER A 348 40.87 21.36 -15.18
C SER A 348 39.58 20.60 -15.46
N GLN A 349 39.67 19.28 -15.48
CA GLN A 349 38.52 18.39 -15.48
C GLN A 349 38.55 17.58 -14.19
N ASN A 350 37.63 17.88 -13.31
CA ASN A 350 37.44 17.17 -12.07
C ASN A 350 36.35 16.14 -12.24
N SER A 351 36.53 14.94 -11.74
CA SER A 351 35.51 13.92 -11.69
C SER A 351 35.39 13.36 -10.27
N LEU A 352 34.16 13.29 -9.78
CA LEU A 352 33.80 12.58 -8.55
C LEU A 352 33.02 11.33 -8.92
N VAL A 353 33.51 10.19 -8.47
CA VAL A 353 32.83 8.90 -8.64
C VAL A 353 32.35 8.43 -7.28
N CYS A 354 31.08 8.06 -7.15
CA CYS A 354 30.51 7.56 -5.92
C CYS A 354 30.12 6.08 -6.05
N ALA A 355 30.27 5.33 -4.98
CA ALA A 355 29.84 3.93 -4.95
C ALA A 355 28.33 3.77 -5.13
N ASN A 356 27.57 4.74 -4.68
CA ASN A 356 26.14 4.78 -4.82
C ASN A 356 25.73 5.56 -6.07
N ASN A 357 24.59 5.19 -6.64
CA ASN A 357 24.02 5.89 -7.77
C ASN A 357 23.51 7.27 -7.36
N TYR A 358 24.09 8.35 -7.87
CA TYR A 358 23.67 9.72 -7.58
C TYR A 358 22.27 10.09 -8.12
N GLY A 359 21.80 9.40 -9.14
CA GLY A 359 20.54 9.74 -9.81
C GLY A 359 19.32 9.02 -9.27
N PHE A 360 19.52 7.97 -8.49
CA PHE A 360 18.43 7.03 -8.16
C PHE A 360 17.63 7.41 -6.91
N ASN A 361 18.30 7.97 -5.89
CA ASN A 361 17.69 8.21 -4.58
C ASN A 361 17.00 9.58 -4.44
N ILE A 362 17.07 10.43 -5.45
CA ILE A 362 16.56 11.80 -5.36
C ILE A 362 15.17 11.94 -5.98
N GLU A 363 14.79 11.02 -6.84
CA GLU A 363 13.69 11.28 -7.77
C GLU A 363 12.44 10.44 -7.57
N THR A 364 12.54 9.20 -7.09
CA THR A 364 11.35 8.36 -6.88
C THR A 364 11.61 7.27 -5.85
N ASP A 365 10.69 7.07 -4.93
CA ASP A 365 10.59 5.86 -4.09
C ASP A 365 10.06 4.65 -4.90
N GLU A 366 10.02 4.76 -6.22
CA GLU A 366 9.44 3.77 -7.11
C GLU A 366 10.42 2.68 -7.54
N TYR A 367 9.83 1.62 -8.02
CA TYR A 367 10.55 0.58 -8.74
C TYR A 367 11.26 1.16 -9.96
N PHE A 368 12.55 0.85 -10.11
CA PHE A 368 13.39 1.35 -11.20
C PHE A 368 13.00 0.77 -12.58
N ILE A 369 12.20 -0.31 -12.63
CA ILE A 369 11.70 -0.95 -13.84
C ILE A 369 10.21 -1.26 -13.72
N GLY A 370 9.43 -0.99 -14.76
CA GLY A 370 8.02 -1.30 -14.88
C GLY A 370 7.72 -2.06 -16.18
N TYR A 371 6.56 -2.70 -16.23
CA TYR A 371 6.08 -3.43 -17.42
C TYR A 371 4.72 -2.90 -17.81
N SER A 372 4.62 -2.30 -18.99
CA SER A 372 3.35 -1.74 -19.47
C SER A 372 2.36 -2.82 -19.92
N ASP A 373 2.85 -3.97 -20.35
CA ASP A 373 2.03 -5.04 -20.90
C ASP A 373 2.44 -6.40 -20.35
N VAL A 374 1.46 -7.15 -19.86
CA VAL A 374 1.65 -8.49 -19.30
C VAL A 374 0.61 -9.45 -19.88
N ILE A 375 1.04 -10.57 -20.39
CA ILE A 375 0.19 -11.68 -20.82
C ILE A 375 0.22 -12.75 -19.73
N GLU A 376 -0.94 -13.14 -19.25
CA GLU A 376 -1.11 -14.23 -18.29
C GLU A 376 -1.79 -15.42 -18.99
N ARG A 377 -1.15 -16.59 -18.95
CA ARG A 377 -1.70 -17.87 -19.46
C ARG A 377 -2.00 -18.80 -18.32
N THR A 378 -3.16 -19.43 -18.36
CA THR A 378 -3.60 -20.48 -17.42
C THR A 378 -3.82 -21.79 -18.20
N GLY A 379 -2.99 -22.79 -17.94
CA GLY A 379 -3.09 -24.08 -18.64
C GLY A 379 -2.83 -24.00 -20.15
N THR A 380 -3.58 -24.80 -20.92
CA THR A 380 -3.47 -24.90 -22.41
C THR A 380 -4.50 -24.03 -23.14
N GLY A 381 -5.29 -23.23 -22.40
CA GLY A 381 -6.36 -22.40 -22.94
C GLY A 381 -5.86 -21.08 -23.55
N GLY A 382 -6.77 -20.11 -23.64
CA GLY A 382 -6.45 -18.76 -24.04
C GLY A 382 -5.58 -18.01 -23.02
N TYR A 383 -5.53 -16.70 -23.15
CA TYR A 383 -4.75 -15.86 -22.25
C TYR A 383 -5.46 -14.54 -21.96
N THR A 384 -5.04 -13.89 -20.88
CA THR A 384 -5.45 -12.53 -20.54
C THR A 384 -4.27 -11.60 -20.77
N HIS A 385 -4.49 -10.52 -21.50
CA HIS A 385 -3.55 -9.43 -21.67
C HIS A 385 -3.96 -8.26 -20.78
N TYR A 386 -3.02 -7.76 -19.99
CA TYR A 386 -3.16 -6.59 -19.14
C TYR A 386 -2.27 -5.47 -19.67
N HIS A 387 -2.83 -4.27 -19.80
CA HIS A 387 -2.09 -3.06 -20.15
C HIS A 387 -2.16 -2.07 -18.99
N TYR A 388 -1.01 -1.59 -18.53
CA TYR A 388 -0.87 -0.71 -17.39
C TYR A 388 -0.26 0.63 -17.80
N SER A 389 -0.66 1.71 -17.11
CA SER A 389 0.00 3.00 -17.26
C SER A 389 1.47 2.92 -16.80
N SER A 390 2.33 3.56 -17.55
CA SER A 390 3.78 3.51 -17.41
C SER A 390 4.39 4.92 -17.42
N TRP A 391 5.71 5.01 -17.44
CA TRP A 391 6.40 6.29 -17.62
C TRP A 391 6.14 6.94 -18.97
N ASP A 392 5.81 6.16 -20.01
CA ASP A 392 5.44 6.70 -21.33
C ASP A 392 4.09 7.44 -21.27
N ASP A 393 3.15 6.98 -20.40
CA ASP A 393 1.82 7.58 -20.23
C ASP A 393 1.85 8.75 -19.24
N THR A 394 2.61 8.60 -18.16
CA THR A 394 2.65 9.54 -17.04
C THR A 394 4.09 9.82 -16.61
N PRO A 395 4.88 10.52 -17.47
CA PRO A 395 6.24 10.91 -17.10
C PRO A 395 6.23 11.91 -15.95
N ASP A 396 7.29 11.91 -15.12
CA ASP A 396 7.46 12.93 -14.10
C ASP A 396 7.57 14.30 -14.73
N LYS A 397 6.96 15.31 -14.11
CA LYS A 397 6.84 16.64 -14.69
C LYS A 397 7.86 17.60 -14.12
N THR A 398 8.51 18.37 -14.98
CA THR A 398 9.28 19.53 -14.56
C THR A 398 8.33 20.70 -14.32
N ASP A 399 8.32 21.25 -13.12
CA ASP A 399 7.70 22.55 -12.88
C ASP A 399 8.80 23.60 -12.92
N VAL A 400 8.97 24.21 -14.07
CA VAL A 400 10.07 25.15 -14.36
C VAL A 400 9.99 26.45 -13.53
N THR A 401 8.90 26.65 -12.81
CA THR A 401 8.53 27.99 -12.32
C THR A 401 9.21 28.46 -11.06
N LYS A 402 9.87 27.64 -10.25
CA LYS A 402 10.47 28.11 -8.98
C LYS A 402 11.69 27.31 -8.51
N ASN A 403 12.78 27.35 -9.24
CA ASN A 403 14.08 26.99 -8.65
C ASN A 403 14.70 28.25 -8.03
N ILE A 404 14.61 28.38 -6.72
CA ILE A 404 15.28 29.45 -6.01
C ILE A 404 16.70 28.98 -5.70
N ILE A 405 17.64 29.40 -6.51
CA ILE A 405 19.06 29.21 -6.25
C ILE A 405 19.52 30.35 -5.35
N TYR A 406 19.79 30.05 -4.08
CA TYR A 406 20.44 31.00 -3.18
C TYR A 406 21.95 30.93 -3.38
N LYS A 407 22.52 32.08 -3.67
CA LYS A 407 23.95 32.24 -3.89
C LYS A 407 24.62 32.81 -2.67
N ASN A 408 25.65 32.15 -2.16
CA ASN A 408 26.68 32.76 -1.35
C ASN A 408 27.84 33.18 -2.25
N ASN A 409 27.92 34.46 -2.53
CA ASN A 409 29.05 35.29 -2.98
C ASN A 409 30.19 34.70 -3.87
N THR A 410 29.96 33.71 -4.71
CA THR A 410 30.93 33.25 -5.73
C THR A 410 30.36 33.41 -7.13
N SER A 411 31.18 33.61 -8.15
CA SER A 411 30.72 34.00 -9.50
C SER A 411 29.77 32.98 -10.13
N ILE A 412 28.70 33.46 -10.78
CA ILE A 412 27.57 32.70 -11.31
C ILE A 412 27.95 31.74 -12.42
N THR A 413 29.01 32.01 -13.15
CA THR A 413 29.39 31.27 -14.36
C THR A 413 29.97 29.90 -14.08
N ASP A 414 30.58 29.67 -12.94
CA ASP A 414 31.26 28.41 -12.62
C ASP A 414 30.30 27.30 -12.16
N TYR A 415 29.16 27.66 -11.63
CA TYR A 415 28.16 26.71 -11.15
C TYR A 415 27.15 26.24 -12.20
N LEU A 416 26.95 27.00 -13.25
CA LEU A 416 25.89 26.72 -14.24
C LEU A 416 26.20 25.58 -15.20
N LEU A 417 27.47 25.20 -15.35
CA LEU A 417 27.87 24.14 -16.31
C LEU A 417 27.93 22.74 -15.68
N CYS A 418 28.13 22.66 -14.37
CA CYS A 418 28.45 21.39 -13.73
C CYS A 418 27.21 20.47 -13.56
N GLU A 419 25.98 20.98 -13.36
CA GLU A 419 24.95 20.10 -12.83
C GLU A 419 23.50 20.49 -13.09
N LYS A 420 23.22 21.22 -14.16
CA LYS A 420 21.82 21.47 -14.55
C LYS A 420 20.96 20.20 -14.61
N THR A 421 21.57 19.03 -14.78
CA THR A 421 20.87 17.75 -14.90
C THR A 421 20.64 17.01 -13.59
N GLN A 422 21.29 17.42 -12.48
CA GLN A 422 21.19 16.68 -11.20
C GLN A 422 20.43 17.42 -10.09
N MET A 423 20.21 18.72 -10.22
CA MET A 423 19.61 19.55 -9.16
C MET A 423 18.10 19.68 -9.24
N TYR A 424 17.44 19.15 -10.26
CA TYR A 424 15.99 19.30 -10.42
C TYR A 424 15.27 18.04 -9.97
N ILE A 425 14.62 18.14 -8.83
CA ILE A 425 13.61 17.16 -8.41
C ILE A 425 12.38 17.40 -9.26
N LEU A 426 11.91 16.35 -9.89
CA LEU A 426 10.68 16.38 -10.66
C LEU A 426 9.49 16.20 -9.74
N ASN A 427 8.33 16.70 -10.19
CA ASN A 427 7.07 16.37 -9.57
C ASN A 427 6.80 14.88 -9.84
N ASP A 428 6.81 14.09 -8.79
CA ASP A 428 6.64 12.65 -8.85
C ASP A 428 5.22 12.28 -9.31
N MET A 429 5.16 11.55 -10.42
CA MET A 429 3.92 11.04 -11.02
C MET A 429 3.68 9.55 -10.72
N SER A 430 4.44 8.95 -9.82
CA SER A 430 4.40 7.52 -9.48
C SER A 430 3.01 7.02 -9.10
N ARG A 431 2.24 7.81 -8.35
CA ARG A 431 0.86 7.49 -7.95
C ARG A 431 -0.08 7.19 -9.12
N PHE A 432 0.24 7.69 -10.31
CA PHE A 432 -0.57 7.55 -11.51
C PHE A 432 -0.11 6.42 -12.41
N ARG A 433 1.03 5.78 -12.09
CA ARG A 433 1.58 4.62 -12.79
C ARG A 433 1.05 3.31 -12.21
N GLY A 434 1.17 2.23 -13.00
CA GLY A 434 0.67 0.91 -12.61
C GLY A 434 -0.86 0.81 -12.56
N LYS A 435 -1.60 1.80 -13.11
CA LYS A 435 -3.06 1.72 -13.24
C LYS A 435 -3.40 0.80 -14.40
N LEU A 436 -4.36 -0.11 -14.19
CA LEU A 436 -4.85 -0.97 -15.25
C LEU A 436 -5.62 -0.12 -16.28
N LEU A 437 -5.08 0.02 -17.50
CA LEU A 437 -5.70 0.78 -18.58
C LEU A 437 -6.60 -0.11 -19.43
N SER A 438 -6.19 -1.37 -19.67
CA SER A 438 -7.07 -2.34 -20.30
C SER A 438 -6.76 -3.77 -19.89
N LYS A 439 -7.79 -4.61 -19.99
CA LYS A 439 -7.74 -6.05 -19.80
C LYS A 439 -8.45 -6.71 -20.97
N ALA A 440 -7.76 -7.54 -21.72
CA ALA A 440 -8.33 -8.23 -22.88
C ALA A 440 -8.16 -9.76 -22.73
N LEU A 441 -9.24 -10.49 -22.95
CA LEU A 441 -9.28 -11.95 -22.96
C LEU A 441 -9.15 -12.45 -24.39
N TYR A 442 -8.24 -13.39 -24.61
CA TYR A 442 -7.99 -14.03 -25.90
C TYR A 442 -8.24 -15.53 -25.85
N SER A 443 -8.72 -16.07 -26.95
CA SER A 443 -8.81 -17.53 -27.16
C SER A 443 -7.41 -18.14 -27.37
N SER A 444 -7.36 -19.47 -27.39
CA SER A 444 -6.15 -20.20 -27.78
C SER A 444 -5.71 -19.97 -29.24
N SER A 445 -6.60 -19.44 -30.07
CA SER A 445 -6.35 -19.07 -31.48
C SER A 445 -6.05 -17.59 -31.68
N ASP A 446 -5.66 -16.88 -30.62
CA ASP A 446 -5.35 -15.43 -30.62
C ASP A 446 -6.54 -14.51 -31.02
N ASN A 447 -7.77 -15.01 -30.98
CA ASN A 447 -8.95 -14.17 -31.20
C ASN A 447 -9.34 -13.47 -29.90
N LYS A 448 -9.53 -12.16 -29.97
CA LYS A 448 -10.00 -11.36 -28.82
C LYS A 448 -11.47 -11.73 -28.52
N ILE A 449 -11.74 -12.18 -27.30
CA ILE A 449 -13.04 -12.57 -26.82
C ILE A 449 -13.75 -11.39 -26.16
N GLU A 450 -13.02 -10.66 -25.32
CA GLU A 450 -13.55 -9.51 -24.58
C GLU A 450 -12.41 -8.53 -24.31
N GLU A 451 -12.71 -7.25 -24.29
CA GLU A 451 -11.79 -6.20 -23.85
C GLU A 451 -12.51 -5.23 -22.92
N THR A 452 -11.90 -4.97 -21.79
CA THR A 452 -12.33 -3.93 -20.84
C THR A 452 -11.29 -2.84 -20.79
N ILE A 453 -11.71 -1.58 -20.93
CA ILE A 453 -10.88 -0.38 -20.92
C ILE A 453 -11.26 0.46 -19.69
N TYR A 454 -10.27 0.98 -18.98
CA TYR A 454 -10.41 1.82 -17.79
C TYR A 454 -9.86 3.21 -18.06
N GLU A 455 -10.66 4.22 -17.78
CA GLU A 455 -10.25 5.64 -17.88
C GLU A 455 -10.17 6.25 -16.47
N TYR A 456 -9.14 7.06 -16.22
CA TYR A 456 -8.87 7.66 -14.91
C TYR A 456 -8.83 9.19 -15.02
N ASN A 457 -9.28 9.89 -13.98
CA ASN A 457 -9.23 11.35 -13.92
C ASN A 457 -7.88 11.83 -13.36
N ILE A 458 -6.82 11.72 -14.16
CA ILE A 458 -5.47 12.13 -13.78
C ILE A 458 -5.36 13.65 -13.62
N GLU A 459 -5.98 14.44 -14.48
CA GLU A 459 -5.89 15.91 -14.44
C GLU A 459 -6.46 16.47 -13.13
N ASN A 460 -7.64 15.99 -12.73
CA ASN A 460 -8.25 16.41 -11.46
C ASN A 460 -7.42 15.93 -10.25
N ALA A 461 -6.86 14.73 -10.31
CA ALA A 461 -5.98 14.21 -9.27
C ALA A 461 -4.70 15.06 -9.14
N CYS A 462 -4.14 15.55 -10.25
CA CYS A 462 -2.99 16.47 -10.26
C CYS A 462 -3.32 17.89 -9.74
N SER A 463 -4.57 18.27 -9.61
CA SER A 463 -4.96 19.60 -9.12
C SER A 463 -4.73 19.80 -7.62
N LYS A 464 -4.67 18.72 -6.83
CA LYS A 464 -4.48 18.75 -5.38
C LYS A 464 -3.06 18.27 -5.03
N TYR A 465 -2.22 19.20 -4.58
CA TYR A 465 -0.84 18.90 -4.21
C TYR A 465 -0.37 19.77 -3.04
N ASN A 466 0.62 19.28 -2.32
CA ASN A 466 1.45 20.05 -1.41
C ASN A 466 2.77 20.40 -2.11
N VAL A 467 3.39 21.49 -1.69
CA VAL A 467 4.74 21.84 -2.12
C VAL A 467 5.70 21.41 -1.04
N SER A 468 6.70 20.62 -1.42
CA SER A 468 7.83 20.27 -0.56
C SER A 468 9.10 20.94 -1.07
N MET A 469 10.13 21.00 -0.23
CA MET A 469 11.42 21.58 -0.55
C MET A 469 12.52 20.63 -0.13
N THR A 470 13.50 20.45 -0.97
CA THR A 470 14.77 19.84 -0.60
C THR A 470 15.88 20.87 -0.66
N SER A 471 16.79 20.77 0.30
CA SER A 471 17.99 21.62 0.38
C SER A 471 19.21 20.77 0.10
N THR A 472 20.05 21.24 -0.80
CA THR A 472 21.39 20.70 -1.04
C THR A 472 22.41 21.77 -0.70
N GLU A 473 23.67 21.42 -0.63
CA GLU A 473 24.76 22.40 -0.46
C GLU A 473 24.82 23.44 -1.60
N TYR A 474 24.15 23.15 -2.73
CA TYR A 474 24.13 23.99 -3.93
C TYR A 474 22.84 24.80 -4.10
N GLY A 475 21.80 24.59 -3.28
CA GLY A 475 20.55 25.35 -3.35
C GLY A 475 19.31 24.59 -2.87
N ASN A 476 18.20 25.29 -2.91
CA ASN A 476 16.88 24.76 -2.54
C ASN A 476 16.03 24.52 -3.78
N THR A 477 15.42 23.34 -3.87
CA THR A 477 14.51 23.01 -4.95
C THR A 477 13.13 22.64 -4.39
N THR A 478 12.08 23.21 -4.97
CA THR A 478 10.71 22.88 -4.61
C THR A 478 10.09 21.89 -5.61
N TYR A 479 9.26 20.98 -5.11
CA TYR A 479 8.54 20.00 -5.91
C TYR A 479 7.13 19.76 -5.36
N LYS A 480 6.26 19.25 -6.22
CA LYS A 480 4.87 18.94 -5.84
C LYS A 480 4.75 17.49 -5.38
N ILE A 481 4.06 17.30 -4.26
CA ILE A 481 3.61 16.00 -3.80
C ILE A 481 2.11 15.94 -4.03
N TYR A 482 1.67 15.11 -4.96
CA TYR A 482 0.26 14.96 -5.27
C TYR A 482 -0.48 14.19 -4.18
N MET A 483 -1.61 14.75 -3.72
CA MET A 483 -2.35 14.27 -2.54
C MET A 483 -3.60 13.47 -2.92
N SER A 484 -4.16 13.71 -4.09
CA SER A 484 -5.44 13.13 -4.50
C SER A 484 -5.32 11.71 -5.02
N SER A 485 -6.34 10.89 -4.78
CA SER A 485 -6.44 9.56 -5.36
C SER A 485 -6.78 9.64 -6.84
N CYS A 486 -6.13 8.82 -7.65
CA CYS A 486 -6.47 8.62 -9.06
C CYS A 486 -7.55 7.54 -9.16
N LEU A 487 -8.80 7.94 -9.32
CA LEU A 487 -9.96 7.06 -9.35
C LEU A 487 -10.43 6.82 -10.79
N PRO A 488 -10.98 5.62 -11.10
CA PRO A 488 -11.56 5.36 -12.41
C PRO A 488 -12.81 6.23 -12.62
N VAL A 489 -12.95 6.82 -13.80
CA VAL A 489 -14.12 7.61 -14.20
C VAL A 489 -14.98 6.90 -15.22
N LYS A 490 -14.41 5.90 -15.91
CA LYS A 490 -15.13 5.07 -16.85
C LYS A 490 -14.50 3.69 -16.96
N GLU A 491 -15.35 2.69 -17.06
CA GLU A 491 -15.04 1.32 -17.43
C GLU A 491 -15.92 0.96 -18.63
N SER A 492 -15.33 0.51 -19.71
CA SER A 492 -16.08 0.10 -20.90
C SER A 492 -15.60 -1.25 -21.39
N SER A 493 -16.51 -2.15 -21.71
CA SER A 493 -16.19 -3.46 -22.27
C SER A 493 -16.90 -3.68 -23.60
N ILE A 494 -16.23 -4.44 -24.45
CA ILE A 494 -16.75 -4.94 -25.71
C ILE A 494 -16.40 -6.42 -25.83
N ASP A 495 -17.39 -7.25 -26.15
CA ASP A 495 -17.18 -8.68 -26.37
C ASP A 495 -17.06 -9.01 -27.86
N SER A 496 -16.77 -10.29 -28.17
CA SER A 496 -16.58 -10.79 -29.53
C SER A 496 -17.86 -10.70 -30.40
N LEU A 497 -19.03 -10.51 -29.80
CA LEU A 497 -20.30 -10.29 -30.50
C LEU A 497 -20.57 -8.81 -30.75
N GLY A 498 -19.67 -7.92 -30.30
CA GLY A 498 -19.79 -6.47 -30.41
C GLY A 498 -20.74 -5.85 -29.38
N ILE A 499 -21.15 -6.61 -28.35
CA ILE A 499 -21.97 -6.08 -27.27
C ILE A 499 -21.09 -5.13 -26.43
N ARG A 500 -21.56 -3.90 -26.30
CA ARG A 500 -20.87 -2.86 -25.54
C ARG A 500 -21.55 -2.62 -24.22
N ARG A 501 -20.77 -2.50 -23.16
CA ARG A 501 -21.18 -2.08 -21.83
C ARG A 501 -20.28 -0.95 -21.36
N ALA A 502 -20.82 0.00 -20.62
CA ALA A 502 -20.02 1.07 -20.06
C ALA A 502 -20.55 1.46 -18.68
N LYS A 503 -19.62 1.67 -17.76
CA LYS A 503 -19.90 2.23 -16.42
C LYS A 503 -19.18 3.58 -16.31
N PHE A 504 -19.88 4.55 -15.75
CA PHE A 504 -19.38 5.91 -15.54
C PHE A 504 -19.45 6.23 -14.05
N PHE A 505 -18.35 6.75 -13.51
CA PHE A 505 -18.20 7.04 -12.09
C PHE A 505 -17.98 8.53 -11.89
N SER A 506 -18.64 9.12 -10.90
CA SER A 506 -18.39 10.50 -10.48
C SER A 506 -18.20 10.55 -8.97
N TYR A 507 -17.26 11.41 -8.53
CA TYR A 507 -16.88 11.50 -7.13
C TYR A 507 -16.98 12.94 -6.64
N ASN A 508 -17.25 13.09 -5.34
CA ASN A 508 -17.21 14.40 -4.69
C ASN A 508 -15.76 14.79 -4.30
N GLN A 509 -15.62 15.94 -3.64
CA GLN A 509 -14.31 16.44 -3.20
C GLN A 509 -13.59 15.55 -2.17
N GLN A 510 -14.32 14.69 -1.47
CA GLN A 510 -13.81 13.71 -0.52
C GLN A 510 -13.52 12.35 -1.15
N ASN A 511 -13.56 12.26 -2.50
CA ASN A 511 -13.40 11.02 -3.27
C ASN A 511 -14.47 9.95 -2.99
N GLN A 512 -15.66 10.34 -2.54
CA GLN A 512 -16.80 9.45 -2.35
C GLN A 512 -17.57 9.31 -3.66
N LEU A 513 -18.02 8.10 -4.00
CA LEU A 513 -18.77 7.81 -5.22
C LEU A 513 -20.16 8.43 -5.12
N VAL A 514 -20.41 9.51 -5.85
CA VAL A 514 -21.73 10.19 -5.88
C VAL A 514 -22.63 9.73 -6.99
N ARG A 515 -22.08 9.27 -8.12
CA ARG A 515 -22.87 8.73 -9.23
C ARG A 515 -22.17 7.55 -9.89
N LEU A 516 -22.96 6.53 -10.17
CA LEU A 516 -22.60 5.40 -11.02
C LEU A 516 -23.70 5.27 -12.09
N TYR A 517 -23.29 5.23 -13.36
CA TYR A 517 -24.19 4.89 -14.46
C TYR A 517 -23.66 3.68 -15.20
N GLU A 518 -24.54 2.74 -15.52
CA GLU A 518 -24.25 1.59 -16.35
C GLU A 518 -25.12 1.65 -17.61
N LEU A 519 -24.49 1.66 -18.78
CA LEU A 519 -25.17 1.57 -20.06
C LEU A 519 -25.43 0.11 -20.37
N GLY A 520 -26.70 -0.26 -20.44
CA GLY A 520 -27.17 -1.57 -20.87
C GLY A 520 -27.10 -1.75 -22.39
N SER A 521 -27.22 -2.99 -22.85
CA SER A 521 -27.25 -3.33 -24.30
C SER A 521 -28.50 -2.81 -25.01
N ASP A 522 -29.54 -2.48 -24.26
CA ASP A 522 -30.81 -1.88 -24.71
C ASP A 522 -30.75 -0.35 -24.85
N SER A 523 -29.55 0.27 -24.72
CA SER A 523 -29.34 1.71 -24.70
C SER A 523 -30.03 2.42 -23.51
N VAL A 524 -30.36 1.68 -22.47
CA VAL A 524 -30.89 2.22 -21.23
C VAL A 524 -29.73 2.43 -20.23
N TYR A 525 -29.70 3.60 -19.60
CA TYR A 525 -28.79 3.88 -18.49
C TYR A 525 -29.45 3.51 -17.16
N TYR A 526 -28.79 2.61 -16.42
CA TYR A 526 -29.13 2.29 -15.05
C TYR A 526 -28.19 3.07 -14.15
N GLY A 527 -28.76 3.90 -13.27
CA GLY A 527 -27.98 4.81 -12.43
C GLY A 527 -28.11 4.50 -10.94
N GLN A 528 -27.09 4.88 -10.19
CA GLN A 528 -27.14 5.01 -8.74
C GLN A 528 -26.59 6.37 -8.35
N ILE A 529 -27.37 7.13 -7.60
CA ILE A 529 -26.99 8.44 -7.06
C ILE A 529 -26.88 8.30 -5.55
N ASN A 530 -25.69 8.54 -5.01
CA ASN A 530 -25.44 8.57 -3.58
C ASN A 530 -25.28 10.01 -3.14
N THR A 531 -25.92 10.38 -2.06
CA THR A 531 -25.78 11.69 -1.44
C THR A 531 -25.14 11.52 -0.06
N TYR A 532 -24.05 12.24 0.20
CA TYR A 532 -23.36 12.24 1.48
C TYR A 532 -23.59 13.54 2.22
N VAL A 533 -23.38 13.52 3.53
CA VAL A 533 -23.52 14.75 4.33
C VAL A 533 -22.55 15.86 3.86
N THR A 534 -21.46 15.51 3.21
CA THR A 534 -20.45 16.39 2.64
C THR A 534 -20.91 17.10 1.36
N ASP A 535 -21.93 16.58 0.68
CA ASP A 535 -22.43 17.12 -0.59
C ASP A 535 -23.39 18.30 -0.38
N PHE A 536 -23.92 18.47 0.83
CA PHE A 536 -24.78 19.61 1.15
C PHE A 536 -23.96 20.89 1.32
N PRO A 537 -24.37 22.00 0.69
CA PRO A 537 -23.78 23.31 0.92
C PRO A 537 -23.83 23.69 2.41
N SER A 538 -22.79 24.33 2.91
CA SER A 538 -22.70 24.71 4.33
C SER A 538 -23.88 25.57 4.81
N THR A 539 -24.48 26.34 3.90
CA THR A 539 -25.65 27.21 4.14
C THR A 539 -26.97 26.40 4.31
N SER A 540 -27.08 25.22 3.71
CA SER A 540 -28.29 24.39 3.73
C SER A 540 -28.20 23.18 4.67
N LEU A 541 -27.08 23.01 5.40
CA LEU A 541 -26.91 21.93 6.35
C LEU A 541 -27.89 22.06 7.53
N SER A 542 -28.71 21.06 7.74
CA SER A 542 -29.54 20.94 8.95
C SER A 542 -28.66 20.81 10.21
N ALA A 543 -29.23 21.09 11.39
CA ALA A 543 -28.51 20.96 12.65
C ALA A 543 -27.93 19.54 12.86
N ILE A 544 -28.68 18.50 12.47
CA ILE A 544 -28.24 17.11 12.60
C ILE A 544 -27.11 16.78 11.60
N HIS A 545 -27.17 17.26 10.36
CA HIS A 545 -26.12 17.07 9.37
C HIS A 545 -24.80 17.78 9.76
N LYS A 546 -24.90 18.95 10.41
CA LYS A 546 -23.72 19.61 11.00
C LYS A 546 -23.07 18.74 12.09
N LYS A 547 -23.86 18.09 12.93
CA LYS A 547 -23.36 17.15 13.96
C LYS A 547 -22.70 15.93 13.36
N LEU A 548 -23.28 15.32 12.29
CA LEU A 548 -22.65 14.22 11.56
C LEU A 548 -21.27 14.63 11.05
N LYS A 549 -21.18 15.79 10.40
CA LYS A 549 -19.92 16.32 9.86
C LYS A 549 -18.90 16.61 10.96
N ASN A 550 -19.32 17.24 12.07
CA ASN A 550 -18.42 17.57 13.19
C ASN A 550 -17.89 16.35 13.93
N LYS A 551 -18.63 15.24 13.92
CA LYS A 551 -18.19 13.95 14.48
C LYS A 551 -17.48 13.08 13.46
N ASN A 552 -17.16 13.60 12.27
CA ASN A 552 -16.54 12.87 11.15
C ASN A 552 -17.32 11.62 10.70
N MET A 553 -18.64 11.62 10.88
CA MET A 553 -19.55 10.57 10.42
C MET A 553 -19.98 10.86 8.99
N ILE A 554 -19.04 10.78 8.04
CA ILE A 554 -19.21 11.24 6.65
C ILE A 554 -19.09 10.13 5.61
N SER A 555 -18.72 8.92 6.01
CA SER A 555 -18.34 7.86 5.06
C SER A 555 -19.52 7.08 4.45
N PHE A 556 -20.73 7.23 4.97
CA PHE A 556 -21.92 6.55 4.47
C PHE A 556 -22.87 7.54 3.74
N PRO A 557 -23.59 7.10 2.71
CA PRO A 557 -24.58 7.93 2.03
C PRO A 557 -25.83 8.09 2.91
N VAL A 558 -26.34 9.31 2.96
CA VAL A 558 -27.62 9.62 3.62
C VAL A 558 -28.80 9.31 2.71
N SER A 559 -28.55 9.26 1.39
CA SER A 559 -29.54 8.87 0.39
C SER A 559 -28.87 8.05 -0.73
N ILE A 560 -29.55 7.00 -1.17
CA ILE A 560 -29.20 6.19 -2.33
C ILE A 560 -30.41 6.14 -3.23
N ILE A 561 -30.31 6.61 -4.46
CA ILE A 561 -31.39 6.57 -5.44
C ILE A 561 -30.91 5.75 -6.64
N LYS A 562 -31.64 4.69 -6.98
CA LYS A 562 -31.43 3.96 -8.23
C LYS A 562 -32.32 4.54 -9.30
N THR A 563 -31.75 4.80 -10.45
CA THR A 563 -32.43 5.47 -11.55
C THR A 563 -32.39 4.68 -12.84
N VAL A 564 -33.32 4.99 -13.71
CA VAL A 564 -33.35 4.54 -15.09
C VAL A 564 -33.49 5.75 -16.00
N ARG A 565 -32.71 5.78 -17.10
CA ARG A 565 -32.82 6.79 -18.15
C ARG A 565 -32.75 6.12 -19.52
N ARG A 566 -33.74 6.32 -20.35
CA ARG A 566 -33.70 5.91 -21.75
C ARG A 566 -32.91 6.94 -22.56
N GLY A 567 -32.21 6.50 -23.61
CA GLY A 567 -31.20 7.29 -24.30
C GLY A 567 -31.67 8.62 -24.91
N ASP A 568 -32.97 8.77 -25.14
CA ASP A 568 -33.62 9.98 -25.67
C ASP A 568 -34.11 10.94 -24.57
N LEU A 569 -34.13 10.52 -23.31
CA LEU A 569 -34.58 11.32 -22.18
C LEU A 569 -33.41 12.02 -21.50
N SER A 570 -33.59 13.27 -21.14
CA SER A 570 -32.58 14.09 -20.41
C SER A 570 -32.59 13.87 -18.91
N THR A 571 -33.64 13.24 -18.36
CA THR A 571 -33.88 13.10 -16.91
C THR A 571 -33.73 11.66 -16.42
N ASP A 572 -33.05 11.50 -15.30
CA ASP A 572 -32.98 10.25 -14.57
C ASP A 572 -34.26 10.06 -13.76
N LEU A 573 -34.96 8.94 -13.96
CA LEU A 573 -36.16 8.59 -13.20
C LEU A 573 -35.84 7.55 -12.13
N ALA A 574 -36.24 7.77 -10.89
CA ALA A 574 -36.05 6.88 -9.77
C ALA A 574 -36.92 5.64 -9.86
N ILE A 575 -36.33 4.46 -9.71
CA ILE A 575 -37.00 3.16 -9.64
C ILE A 575 -36.93 2.51 -8.27
N ASP A 576 -35.94 2.92 -7.46
CA ASP A 576 -35.78 2.51 -6.07
C ASP A 576 -35.00 3.65 -5.35
N ALA A 577 -35.31 3.88 -4.10
CA ALA A 577 -34.56 4.84 -3.29
C ALA A 577 -34.58 4.44 -1.82
N LEU A 578 -33.49 4.72 -1.15
CA LEU A 578 -33.33 4.57 0.29
C LEU A 578 -32.86 5.92 0.87
N LEU A 579 -33.56 6.38 1.88
CA LEU A 579 -33.23 7.62 2.61
C LEU A 579 -33.09 7.30 4.09
N SER A 580 -31.97 7.67 4.68
CA SER A 580 -31.72 7.60 6.11
C SER A 580 -32.01 8.95 6.77
N GLU A 581 -32.94 8.98 7.70
CA GLU A 581 -33.21 10.13 8.56
C GLU A 581 -32.43 9.98 9.87
N PHE A 582 -31.89 11.06 10.38
CA PHE A 582 -31.05 11.04 11.58
C PHE A 582 -31.67 11.88 12.69
N GLN A 583 -31.49 11.40 13.91
CA GLN A 583 -31.83 12.10 15.15
C GLN A 583 -30.70 11.94 16.16
N GLU A 584 -30.63 12.81 17.12
CA GLU A 584 -29.68 12.71 18.20
C GLU A 584 -30.13 11.71 19.27
N PHE A 585 -29.31 10.71 19.52
CA PHE A 585 -29.44 9.77 20.62
C PHE A 585 -28.18 9.87 21.49
N ASN A 586 -28.33 10.17 22.77
CA ASN A 586 -27.22 10.28 23.71
C ASN A 586 -26.07 11.22 23.23
N GLY A 587 -26.41 12.33 22.57
CA GLY A 587 -25.44 13.30 22.08
C GLY A 587 -24.75 12.92 20.76
N VAL A 588 -25.20 11.85 20.10
CA VAL A 588 -24.68 11.38 18.82
C VAL A 588 -25.79 11.26 17.79
N PRO A 589 -25.58 11.76 16.55
CA PRO A 589 -26.55 11.60 15.49
C PRO A 589 -26.54 10.14 14.99
N LEU A 590 -27.68 9.44 15.15
CA LEU A 590 -27.87 8.06 14.66
C LEU A 590 -29.08 8.00 13.76
N VAL A 591 -29.25 6.90 13.05
CA VAL A 591 -30.40 6.69 12.17
C VAL A 591 -31.68 6.65 13.01
N ALA A 592 -32.65 7.51 12.68
CA ALA A 592 -33.96 7.54 13.31
C ALA A 592 -35.02 6.82 12.47
N ALA A 593 -34.89 6.89 11.15
CA ALA A 593 -35.76 6.15 10.25
C ALA A 593 -35.05 5.81 8.94
N ILE A 594 -35.42 4.68 8.36
CA ILE A 594 -35.10 4.31 6.99
C ILE A 594 -36.38 4.37 6.18
N LYS A 595 -36.36 5.18 5.11
CA LYS A 595 -37.45 5.27 4.14
C LYS A 595 -37.04 4.62 2.83
N ARG A 596 -37.98 3.98 2.16
CA ARG A 596 -37.79 3.40 0.83
C ARG A 596 -38.89 3.88 -0.12
N LEU A 597 -38.51 4.05 -1.38
CA LEU A 597 -39.42 4.39 -2.44
C LEU A 597 -40.36 3.20 -2.72
N GLU A 598 -41.65 3.47 -2.71
CA GLU A 598 -42.71 2.53 -3.09
C GLU A 598 -43.50 3.12 -4.25
N THR A 599 -43.23 2.65 -5.44
CA THR A 599 -43.85 3.14 -6.67
C THR A 599 -43.99 2.02 -7.70
N GLU A 600 -45.04 2.05 -8.49
CA GLU A 600 -45.23 1.15 -9.64
C GLU A 600 -44.61 1.74 -10.92
N THR A 601 -44.40 3.04 -10.98
CA THR A 601 -43.85 3.75 -12.13
C THR A 601 -42.62 4.58 -11.72
N PRO A 602 -41.60 4.70 -12.60
CA PRO A 602 -40.43 5.54 -12.30
C PRO A 602 -40.82 7.01 -12.07
N LEU A 603 -40.28 7.64 -11.04
CA LEU A 603 -40.58 9.00 -10.62
C LEU A 603 -39.37 9.92 -10.76
N GLU A 604 -39.59 11.19 -11.00
CA GLU A 604 -38.50 12.16 -10.98
C GLU A 604 -37.96 12.33 -9.53
N PRO A 605 -36.64 12.16 -9.29
CA PRO A 605 -36.06 12.32 -7.96
C PRO A 605 -36.37 13.68 -7.34
N ASN A 606 -36.74 13.69 -6.07
CA ASN A 606 -37.12 14.87 -5.28
C ASN A 606 -38.37 15.61 -5.75
N SER A 607 -39.17 15.04 -6.69
CA SER A 607 -40.50 15.57 -7.00
C SER A 607 -41.45 15.43 -5.81
N GLN A 608 -42.65 16.08 -5.89
CA GLN A 608 -43.64 15.94 -4.85
C GLN A 608 -44.14 14.49 -4.77
N GLU A 609 -44.38 13.85 -5.92
CA GLU A 609 -44.78 12.47 -6.04
C GLU A 609 -43.73 11.50 -5.47
N PHE A 610 -42.45 11.71 -5.79
CA PHE A 610 -41.36 10.95 -5.22
C PHE A 610 -41.32 11.05 -3.70
N ASN A 611 -41.40 12.26 -3.16
CA ASN A 611 -41.39 12.47 -1.70
C ASN A 611 -42.64 11.83 -1.03
N ALA A 612 -43.77 11.88 -1.66
CA ALA A 612 -45.00 11.22 -1.16
C ALA A 612 -44.94 9.69 -1.20
N ALA A 613 -44.17 9.13 -2.16
CA ALA A 613 -43.96 7.69 -2.32
C ALA A 613 -42.87 7.13 -1.39
N MET A 614 -42.06 7.98 -0.73
CA MET A 614 -41.08 7.55 0.27
C MET A 614 -41.78 7.09 1.56
N LYS A 615 -41.80 5.77 1.80
CA LYS A 615 -42.45 5.18 2.96
C LYS A 615 -41.46 4.70 3.99
N VAL A 616 -41.78 4.90 5.27
CA VAL A 616 -40.98 4.40 6.39
C VAL A 616 -41.00 2.88 6.38
N GLN A 617 -39.83 2.26 6.30
CA GLN A 617 -39.62 0.83 6.44
C GLN A 617 -39.23 0.43 7.86
N GLU A 618 -38.38 1.25 8.48
CA GLU A 618 -37.92 1.04 9.83
C GLU A 618 -37.85 2.38 10.56
N LYS A 619 -38.26 2.39 11.81
CA LYS A 619 -38.18 3.53 12.70
C LYS A 619 -37.48 3.10 14.00
N TYR A 620 -36.35 3.71 14.28
CA TYR A 620 -35.53 3.42 15.44
C TYR A 620 -35.90 4.35 16.58
N HIS A 621 -36.22 3.78 17.73
CA HIS A 621 -36.70 4.50 18.90
C HIS A 621 -35.66 4.61 20.00
N ASN A 622 -34.80 3.59 20.13
CA ASN A 622 -33.80 3.54 21.17
C ASN A 622 -32.53 2.81 20.74
N TYR A 623 -31.40 3.26 21.30
CA TYR A 623 -30.06 2.70 21.10
C TYR A 623 -29.39 2.49 22.45
N ASP A 624 -28.49 1.49 22.52
CA ASP A 624 -27.62 1.33 23.67
C ASP A 624 -26.44 2.35 23.65
N LYS A 625 -25.61 2.30 24.69
CA LYS A 625 -24.40 3.12 24.80
C LYS A 625 -23.38 2.89 23.66
N PHE A 626 -23.44 1.73 23.02
CA PHE A 626 -22.53 1.32 21.95
C PHE A 626 -23.06 1.55 20.55
N PHE A 627 -24.25 2.19 20.44
CA PHE A 627 -24.97 2.51 19.21
C PHE A 627 -25.60 1.29 18.52
N ASN A 628 -25.84 0.23 19.27
CA ASN A 628 -26.66 -0.85 18.76
C ASN A 628 -28.14 -0.51 18.90
N PRO A 629 -28.98 -0.82 17.89
CA PRO A 629 -30.42 -0.61 18.00
C PRO A 629 -30.98 -1.52 19.10
N ILE A 630 -31.80 -0.94 19.98
CA ILE A 630 -32.48 -1.66 21.07
C ILE A 630 -33.95 -1.86 20.71
N TYR A 631 -34.62 -0.80 20.25
CA TYR A 631 -36.03 -0.86 19.91
C TYR A 631 -36.27 -0.16 18.58
N LEU A 632 -36.93 -0.89 17.70
CA LEU A 632 -37.36 -0.37 16.40
C LEU A 632 -38.74 -0.89 16.04
N THR A 633 -39.45 -0.14 15.16
CA THR A 633 -40.68 -0.53 14.53
C THR A 633 -40.47 -0.69 13.03
N GLN A 634 -40.77 -1.85 12.50
CA GLN A 634 -40.75 -2.14 11.06
C GLN A 634 -42.10 -1.81 10.40
N LYS A 635 -42.11 -1.74 9.06
CA LYS A 635 -43.33 -1.54 8.28
C LYS A 635 -44.43 -2.49 8.73
N GLY A 636 -45.68 -1.99 8.85
CA GLY A 636 -46.80 -2.74 9.37
C GLY A 636 -46.86 -2.77 10.91
N GLU A 637 -46.18 -1.81 11.56
CA GLU A 637 -46.17 -1.64 13.03
C GLU A 637 -45.59 -2.83 13.80
N LYS A 638 -44.75 -3.62 13.13
CA LYS A 638 -44.08 -4.75 13.76
C LYS A 638 -42.97 -4.26 14.66
N ASN A 639 -43.13 -4.41 15.97
CA ASN A 639 -42.12 -4.06 16.96
C ASN A 639 -41.02 -5.12 17.04
N VAL A 640 -39.77 -4.67 17.21
CA VAL A 640 -38.59 -5.52 17.41
C VAL A 640 -37.75 -4.92 18.52
N VAL A 641 -37.44 -5.75 19.51
CA VAL A 641 -36.52 -5.38 20.59
C VAL A 641 -35.33 -6.32 20.58
N TYR A 642 -34.12 -5.75 20.63
CA TYR A 642 -32.86 -6.48 20.74
C TYR A 642 -32.30 -6.38 22.16
N LEU A 643 -31.76 -7.47 22.63
CA LEU A 643 -30.88 -7.49 23.80
C LEU A 643 -29.46 -7.75 23.34
N TRP A 644 -28.54 -6.91 23.80
CA TRP A 644 -27.11 -7.02 23.50
C TRP A 644 -26.36 -7.30 24.80
N TYR A 645 -25.17 -7.95 24.70
CA TYR A 645 -24.29 -8.15 25.83
C TYR A 645 -22.83 -8.01 25.44
N ASP A 646 -21.93 -8.20 26.39
CA ASP A 646 -20.49 -8.10 26.21
C ASP A 646 -20.06 -6.74 25.64
N TYR A 647 -20.50 -5.69 26.30
CA TYR A 647 -20.24 -4.31 25.88
C TYR A 647 -20.74 -4.04 24.45
N GLY A 648 -21.93 -4.57 24.13
CA GLY A 648 -22.60 -4.38 22.87
C GLY A 648 -22.00 -5.16 21.69
N ARG A 649 -21.18 -6.19 21.94
CA ARG A 649 -20.53 -6.97 20.88
C ARG A 649 -21.46 -8.00 20.26
N TYR A 650 -22.34 -8.60 21.04
CA TYR A 650 -23.18 -9.72 20.60
C TYR A 650 -24.65 -9.49 20.92
N PRO A 651 -25.58 -9.65 19.93
CA PRO A 651 -26.99 -9.73 20.21
C PRO A 651 -27.31 -11.10 20.83
N ILE A 652 -28.01 -11.10 21.97
CA ILE A 652 -28.39 -12.35 22.67
C ILE A 652 -29.85 -12.69 22.52
N ALA A 653 -30.71 -11.72 22.19
CA ALA A 653 -32.09 -11.96 21.87
C ALA A 653 -32.61 -10.97 20.84
N GLU A 654 -33.44 -11.48 19.94
CA GLU A 654 -34.33 -10.72 19.07
C GLU A 654 -35.77 -11.06 19.46
N ILE A 655 -36.53 -10.05 19.87
CA ILE A 655 -37.90 -10.19 20.37
C ILE A 655 -38.80 -9.41 19.43
N GLN A 656 -39.51 -10.11 18.56
CA GLN A 656 -40.47 -9.54 17.60
C GLN A 656 -41.88 -9.56 18.17
N ASN A 657 -42.74 -8.63 17.71
CA ASN A 657 -44.14 -8.44 18.13
C ASN A 657 -44.26 -8.14 19.66
N ALA A 658 -43.27 -7.45 20.22
CA ALA A 658 -43.34 -6.94 21.58
C ALA A 658 -42.82 -5.50 21.64
N THR A 659 -43.42 -4.66 22.43
CA THR A 659 -43.00 -3.29 22.67
C THR A 659 -41.85 -3.26 23.67
N TYR A 660 -41.14 -2.14 23.71
CA TYR A 660 -40.06 -1.90 24.69
C TYR A 660 -40.55 -2.10 26.13
N ASP A 661 -41.74 -1.59 26.48
CA ASP A 661 -42.27 -1.66 27.84
C ASP A 661 -42.67 -3.08 28.23
N GLU A 662 -43.24 -3.88 27.32
CA GLU A 662 -43.53 -5.29 27.56
C GLU A 662 -42.27 -6.12 27.80
N VAL A 663 -41.22 -5.88 27.01
CA VAL A 663 -39.93 -6.55 27.21
C VAL A 663 -39.29 -6.10 28.52
N LYS A 664 -39.31 -4.81 28.85
CA LYS A 664 -38.82 -4.29 30.12
C LYS A 664 -39.57 -4.89 31.32
N ALA A 665 -40.86 -5.02 31.24
CA ALA A 665 -41.71 -5.68 32.29
C ALA A 665 -41.32 -7.15 32.41
N ALA A 666 -41.11 -7.87 31.31
CA ALA A 666 -40.70 -9.28 31.30
C ALA A 666 -39.29 -9.47 31.90
N LEU A 667 -38.40 -8.46 31.80
CA LEU A 667 -37.09 -8.41 32.39
C LEU A 667 -37.10 -7.93 33.89
N GLY A 668 -38.27 -7.91 34.52
CA GLY A 668 -38.40 -7.47 35.90
C GLY A 668 -38.16 -5.97 36.10
N GLY A 669 -38.41 -5.16 35.08
CA GLY A 669 -38.22 -3.70 35.08
C GLY A 669 -36.81 -3.24 34.67
N ILE A 670 -35.93 -4.15 34.35
CA ILE A 670 -34.58 -3.82 33.86
C ILE A 670 -34.69 -3.32 32.40
N PRO A 671 -34.14 -2.13 32.08
CA PRO A 671 -34.13 -1.65 30.70
C PRO A 671 -33.32 -2.57 29.77
N PRO A 672 -33.83 -2.90 28.55
CA PRO A 672 -33.13 -3.75 27.59
C PRO A 672 -31.69 -3.33 27.28
N GLU A 673 -31.41 -2.04 27.19
CA GLU A 673 -30.08 -1.47 26.93
C GLU A 673 -29.09 -1.72 28.08
N ALA A 674 -29.55 -2.01 29.30
CA ALA A 674 -28.66 -2.28 30.44
C ALA A 674 -27.89 -3.60 30.27
N PHE A 675 -28.42 -4.53 29.48
CA PHE A 675 -27.76 -5.81 29.19
C PHE A 675 -26.48 -5.64 28.39
N SER A 676 -26.40 -4.60 27.56
CA SER A 676 -25.20 -4.30 26.78
C SER A 676 -23.94 -4.09 27.62
N LEU A 677 -24.09 -3.68 28.89
CA LEU A 677 -22.99 -3.46 29.82
C LEU A 677 -22.52 -4.73 30.55
N GLN A 678 -23.25 -5.83 30.41
CA GLN A 678 -22.93 -7.09 31.07
C GLN A 678 -22.00 -7.93 30.20
N ASN A 679 -21.10 -8.68 30.82
CA ASN A 679 -20.21 -9.62 30.16
C ASN A 679 -20.72 -11.08 30.21
N SER A 680 -21.83 -11.30 30.91
CA SER A 680 -22.53 -12.59 30.96
C SER A 680 -24.02 -12.36 31.18
N VAL A 681 -24.87 -13.23 30.64
CA VAL A 681 -26.31 -13.21 30.87
C VAL A 681 -26.78 -14.62 31.20
N SER A 682 -27.68 -14.71 32.18
CA SER A 682 -28.24 -16.00 32.60
C SER A 682 -29.09 -16.63 31.51
N GLU A 683 -28.79 -17.86 31.12
CA GLU A 683 -29.61 -18.65 30.17
C GLU A 683 -31.05 -18.85 30.74
N VAL A 684 -31.19 -19.06 32.03
CA VAL A 684 -32.49 -19.21 32.69
C VAL A 684 -33.36 -17.96 32.49
N LEU A 685 -32.76 -16.78 32.49
CA LEU A 685 -33.46 -15.53 32.20
C LEU A 685 -33.93 -15.49 30.76
N LEU A 686 -33.09 -15.84 29.80
CA LEU A 686 -33.43 -15.83 28.37
C LEU A 686 -34.50 -16.87 28.04
N ASP A 687 -34.43 -18.07 28.59
CA ASP A 687 -35.44 -19.12 28.41
C ASP A 687 -36.72 -18.73 29.10
N GLY A 688 -36.67 -18.05 30.25
CA GLY A 688 -37.83 -17.54 30.96
C GLY A 688 -38.66 -16.49 30.20
N LEU A 689 -38.01 -15.76 29.27
CA LEU A 689 -38.74 -14.79 28.41
C LEU A 689 -39.84 -15.47 27.57
N ARG A 690 -39.66 -16.72 27.12
CA ARG A 690 -40.58 -17.46 26.29
C ARG A 690 -41.87 -17.83 26.99
N THR A 691 -41.81 -17.98 28.31
CA THR A 691 -42.99 -18.33 29.16
C THR A 691 -43.57 -17.12 29.88
N ASN A 692 -42.99 -15.93 29.69
CA ASN A 692 -43.44 -14.72 30.36
C ASN A 692 -44.78 -14.23 29.86
N VAL A 693 -45.73 -13.95 30.78
CA VAL A 693 -47.07 -13.49 30.44
C VAL A 693 -47.12 -12.21 29.63
N ASN A 694 -46.15 -11.32 29.80
CA ASN A 694 -46.05 -10.07 29.04
C ASN A 694 -45.60 -10.27 27.59
N LEU A 695 -45.04 -11.46 27.25
CA LEU A 695 -44.47 -11.77 25.94
C LEU A 695 -45.18 -12.91 25.22
N LYS A 696 -46.39 -13.23 25.62
CA LYS A 696 -47.19 -14.38 25.11
C LYS A 696 -47.39 -14.38 23.58
N ASN A 697 -47.35 -13.21 22.95
CA ASN A 697 -47.53 -13.04 21.49
C ASN A 697 -46.22 -12.75 20.78
N ALA A 698 -45.08 -12.71 21.51
CA ALA A 698 -43.79 -12.39 20.98
C ALA A 698 -43.14 -13.60 20.30
N HIS A 699 -42.41 -13.33 19.23
CA HIS A 699 -41.48 -14.30 18.60
C HIS A 699 -40.10 -14.04 19.11
N ILE A 700 -39.54 -14.97 19.89
CA ILE A 700 -38.26 -14.76 20.58
C ILE A 700 -37.24 -15.70 20.01
N THR A 701 -36.17 -15.13 19.39
CA THR A 701 -34.99 -15.86 19.00
C THR A 701 -33.87 -15.50 19.99
N THR A 702 -33.17 -16.49 20.52
CA THR A 702 -32.04 -16.26 21.44
C THR A 702 -30.76 -16.85 20.89
N TYR A 703 -29.64 -16.19 21.21
CA TYR A 703 -28.34 -16.55 20.71
C TYR A 703 -27.37 -16.77 21.88
N LYS A 704 -26.51 -17.78 21.75
CA LYS A 704 -25.36 -17.99 22.63
C LYS A 704 -24.11 -18.03 21.80
N TYR A 705 -23.07 -17.39 22.31
CA TYR A 705 -21.80 -17.25 21.59
C TYR A 705 -20.65 -17.91 22.36
N LYS A 706 -19.73 -18.51 21.61
CA LYS A 706 -18.37 -18.78 22.05
C LYS A 706 -17.54 -17.54 21.69
N PRO A 707 -17.15 -16.69 22.67
CA PRO A 707 -16.51 -15.42 22.40
C PRO A 707 -15.25 -15.57 21.53
N GLY A 708 -15.10 -14.70 20.51
CA GLY A 708 -13.99 -14.75 19.56
C GLY A 708 -14.02 -15.88 18.54
N VAL A 709 -14.99 -16.80 18.63
CA VAL A 709 -15.11 -17.97 17.73
C VAL A 709 -16.36 -17.88 16.86
N GLY A 710 -17.56 -17.89 17.49
CA GLY A 710 -18.81 -17.88 16.72
C GLY A 710 -20.04 -18.16 17.57
N ILE A 711 -21.15 -18.45 16.89
CA ILE A 711 -22.40 -18.83 17.54
C ILE A 711 -22.29 -20.26 18.07
N GLU A 712 -22.61 -20.44 19.36
CA GLU A 712 -22.67 -21.77 19.98
C GLU A 712 -24.08 -22.40 19.87
N ARG A 713 -25.14 -21.56 20.03
CA ARG A 713 -26.53 -22.02 19.95
C ARG A 713 -27.46 -20.90 19.47
N ILE A 714 -28.39 -21.25 18.61
CA ILE A 714 -29.55 -20.43 18.25
C ILE A 714 -30.79 -21.19 18.72
N THR A 715 -31.67 -20.52 19.49
CA THR A 715 -32.98 -21.08 19.83
C THR A 715 -34.04 -20.23 19.13
N ASP A 716 -34.83 -20.86 18.29
CA ASP A 716 -35.83 -20.21 17.46
C ASP A 716 -37.12 -19.85 18.27
N PRO A 717 -38.09 -19.15 17.68
CA PRO A 717 -39.35 -18.83 18.36
C PRO A 717 -40.18 -20.03 18.83
N GLN A 718 -39.99 -21.21 18.26
CA GLN A 718 -40.67 -22.44 18.66
C GLN A 718 -39.95 -23.15 19.83
N GLY A 719 -38.79 -22.63 20.26
CA GLY A 719 -37.97 -23.22 21.33
C GLY A 719 -37.02 -24.30 20.82
N ILE A 720 -36.89 -24.48 19.52
CA ILE A 720 -35.95 -25.46 18.92
C ILE A 720 -34.56 -24.86 18.90
N SER A 721 -33.62 -25.57 19.52
CA SER A 721 -32.22 -25.14 19.61
C SER A 721 -31.34 -25.81 18.56
N THR A 722 -30.72 -25.02 17.71
CA THR A 722 -29.67 -25.45 16.79
C THR A 722 -28.30 -25.17 17.44
N TYR A 723 -27.46 -26.17 17.51
CA TYR A 723 -26.14 -26.11 18.12
C TYR A 723 -25.05 -26.12 17.07
N TYR A 724 -23.98 -25.38 17.35
CA TYR A 724 -22.82 -25.22 16.50
C TYR A 724 -21.57 -25.67 17.26
N ASP A 725 -20.93 -26.72 16.83
CA ASP A 725 -19.73 -27.27 17.44
C ASP A 725 -18.50 -26.93 16.60
N TYR A 726 -17.40 -26.64 17.28
CA TYR A 726 -16.16 -26.21 16.67
C TYR A 726 -15.03 -27.18 17.00
N ASP A 727 -14.11 -27.40 16.05
CA ASP A 727 -12.92 -28.20 16.26
C ASP A 727 -11.90 -27.49 17.19
N SER A 728 -10.78 -28.15 17.45
CA SER A 728 -9.68 -27.60 18.26
C SER A 728 -9.03 -26.34 17.68
N SER A 729 -9.27 -26.07 16.40
CA SER A 729 -8.80 -24.88 15.69
C SER A 729 -9.89 -23.82 15.49
N ASN A 730 -10.97 -23.89 16.29
CA ASN A 730 -12.12 -22.99 16.26
C ASN A 730 -12.84 -22.90 14.89
N ARG A 731 -12.77 -23.95 14.06
CA ARG A 731 -13.53 -24.06 12.80
C ARG A 731 -14.82 -24.82 13.04
N LEU A 732 -15.90 -24.44 12.38
CA LEU A 732 -17.20 -25.10 12.49
C LEU A 732 -17.06 -26.58 12.11
N LYS A 733 -17.34 -27.47 13.06
CA LYS A 733 -17.24 -28.91 12.89
C LYS A 733 -18.59 -29.55 12.60
N GLU A 734 -19.61 -29.19 13.37
CA GLU A 734 -20.92 -29.79 13.26
C GLU A 734 -22.04 -28.78 13.55
N ILE A 735 -23.14 -28.91 12.84
CA ILE A 735 -24.43 -28.28 13.16
C ILE A 735 -25.40 -29.39 13.53
N TYR A 736 -26.05 -29.30 14.68
CA TYR A 736 -26.95 -30.36 15.15
C TYR A 736 -28.11 -29.85 15.98
N LEU A 737 -29.12 -30.68 16.09
CA LEU A 737 -30.25 -30.56 17.01
C LEU A 737 -30.13 -31.61 18.13
N ILE A 738 -30.83 -31.37 19.24
CA ILE A 738 -31.02 -32.37 20.30
C ILE A 738 -32.51 -32.66 20.35
N GLU A 739 -32.91 -33.85 19.90
CA GLU A 739 -34.30 -34.33 19.98
C GLU A 739 -34.39 -35.54 20.92
N ASN A 740 -35.26 -35.46 21.93
CA ASN A 740 -35.43 -36.50 22.95
C ASN A 740 -34.09 -36.92 23.62
N GLY A 741 -33.19 -35.96 23.84
CA GLY A 741 -31.86 -36.20 24.41
C GLY A 741 -30.83 -36.85 23.44
N VAL A 742 -31.20 -37.00 22.16
CA VAL A 742 -30.28 -37.57 21.14
C VAL A 742 -29.81 -36.49 20.20
N LYS A 743 -28.50 -36.43 19.99
CA LYS A 743 -27.86 -35.54 19.01
C LYS A 743 -28.19 -35.98 17.59
N LYS A 744 -28.79 -35.11 16.81
CA LYS A 744 -29.07 -35.30 15.38
C LYS A 744 -28.22 -34.29 14.59
N ILE A 745 -27.24 -34.77 13.87
CA ILE A 745 -26.36 -33.94 13.05
C ILE A 745 -27.15 -33.53 11.79
N ILE A 746 -27.19 -32.22 11.52
CA ILE A 746 -27.75 -31.61 10.32
C ILE A 746 -26.67 -31.53 9.24
N GLU A 747 -25.50 -31.01 9.64
CA GLU A 747 -24.34 -30.82 8.78
C GLU A 747 -23.07 -31.15 9.56
N SER A 748 -22.08 -31.74 8.89
CA SER A 748 -20.73 -31.93 9.43
C SER A 748 -19.67 -31.52 8.42
N TYR A 749 -18.59 -30.97 8.94
CA TYR A 749 -17.46 -30.45 8.18
C TYR A 749 -16.17 -31.13 8.60
N GLU A 750 -15.43 -31.66 7.63
CA GLU A 750 -14.10 -32.21 7.83
C GLU A 750 -13.06 -31.34 7.13
N TYR A 751 -11.99 -31.03 7.83
CA TYR A 751 -10.91 -30.22 7.34
C TYR A 751 -9.64 -31.06 7.23
N ASN A 752 -9.23 -31.35 6.00
CA ASN A 752 -8.00 -32.09 5.75
C ASN A 752 -6.78 -31.18 5.91
N LEU A 753 -6.19 -31.18 7.09
CA LEU A 753 -4.90 -30.54 7.34
C LEU A 753 -3.83 -31.60 7.51
N VAL A 754 -2.70 -31.36 6.89
CA VAL A 754 -1.50 -32.18 7.11
C VAL A 754 -0.92 -31.80 8.48
N HIS A 755 -0.92 -32.73 9.41
CA HIS A 755 -0.16 -32.60 10.65
C HIS A 755 1.33 -32.66 10.31
N GLN A 756 1.99 -31.51 10.33
CA GLN A 756 3.45 -31.39 10.18
C GLN A 756 4.13 -31.31 11.52
#